data_16c1d5012f76d7d9bf5d5a76aa8b0c6a
#
_entry.id   16c1d5012f76d7d9bf5d5a76aa8b0c6a
#
_cell.length_a   1.000
_cell.length_b   1.000
_cell.length_c   1.000
_cell.angle_alpha   90.00
_cell.angle_beta   90.00
_cell.angle_gamma   90.00
#
_symmetry.space_group_name_H-M   'P 1'
#
loop_
_entity.id
_entity.type
_entity.pdbx_description
1 polymer ?
#
loop_
_entity_poly.entity_id
_entity_poly.type
_entity_poly.pdbx_seq_one_letter_code
_entity_poly.pdbx_strand_id
1 'polypeptide(L)'
;MKRLLTLVSVLCLAISSQGNDAKPWTFWYWMYGAVSETGIKADLKAMKDVGLGGCYLMPIRGTDERPEFQGQAQQLTPTFWHMVDVALAQADSLGLDMGIHVCDGFALAGGPWIQPEESMQKIVFCDTIVSGGRHHFLMNKPLHYPDYYEDIAVYAVPVGDAMDACSTKLTYSPEVTINTKGVYCADNPCWLQYAFDQPTLVRNIEIEPSGTNIQCQRLLVKASNDGVLFYPVKQLTPPRQGWQNTGYNTTFSIPPTTARYFRFEWTPEGTEPGAEDLDAAKWKPVLRLKNIRLSSWPLIDNWEGKAGYVWRIAPDTPEADIPKTDQLRPQDLIVFQMQGDYVDVQLPKGRWRLLRMGHTSTGHTNATAGGAKGLECDKFSVAAVNKQIDHWFGAFMQRPHANVIRYMHVDSWECGSQNWSKTFAAEFRQRRGYDLMPFLPLYAGVAMENGEQVLRDVRQTINDLVNDIFFATAKRRAEQYGVQLSSESVAPTMVSDGLEHYRLVDIPMGEYWLNAPTHDKPNDMLDAISGAHIYGKPLVQAESFTELRGVWDETPAMIKPLLDRNFALGINRVFFHVNTHNPWMDKKPGMTLDGIGLFFQRDQTWFAEGKVFVDYITRCQQLLQMGKPVVDIAVFTGEEMPSRSLTPDRIVPMLPGMFGSERVAAEQARLANQGQPMIESPVGVRHSAGIIDLKDWINPLHGYQYDSMNKDALLHQPFNYKALVVPTWMQVSPAIKARIDQLRRQGVQIIDQPYHQTALETVGRDAILPEGVAYAHRKTADSDIYFLSNQQDKTVTFQPVFRAQQEQATCYDPVSNEVTPYDNGTVTLPPYGSLFIVYGSSKCIHGVYNLYSRRIQIANPIPFRSVKVV
;
A
#
# COMPACT_ATOMS: atom_id res chain seq x y z
N MET A 1 37.01 -31.54 19.29
CA MET A 1 36.95 -31.53 17.82
C MET A 1 35.53 -31.36 17.27
N LYS A 2 34.51 -32.16 17.65
CA LYS A 2 33.13 -31.98 17.11
C LYS A 2 32.51 -30.58 17.39
N ARG A 3 32.70 -29.99 18.59
CA ARG A 3 32.19 -28.64 18.91
C ARG A 3 32.91 -27.52 18.18
N LEU A 4 34.18 -27.69 17.83
CA LEU A 4 34.94 -26.68 17.03
C LEU A 4 34.53 -26.71 15.54
N LEU A 5 34.23 -27.90 14.99
CA LEU A 5 33.70 -28.05 13.64
C LEU A 5 32.29 -27.48 13.49
N THR A 6 31.44 -27.63 14.51
CA THR A 6 30.08 -27.03 14.51
C THR A 6 30.15 -25.49 14.60
N LEU A 7 31.08 -24.93 15.40
CA LEU A 7 31.25 -23.48 15.51
C LEU A 7 31.82 -22.87 14.19
N VAL A 8 32.76 -23.57 13.54
CA VAL A 8 33.30 -23.13 12.26
C VAL A 8 32.27 -23.24 11.14
N SER A 9 31.42 -24.27 11.13
CA SER A 9 30.31 -24.40 10.16
C SER A 9 29.24 -23.34 10.34
N VAL A 10 28.88 -23.00 11.60
CA VAL A 10 27.91 -21.93 11.90
C VAL A 10 28.49 -20.55 11.56
N LEU A 11 29.81 -20.34 11.81
CA LEU A 11 30.48 -19.10 11.47
C LEU A 11 30.63 -18.92 9.95
N CYS A 12 30.90 -20.00 9.21
CA CYS A 12 30.97 -19.96 7.75
C CYS A 12 29.58 -19.77 7.11
N LEU A 13 28.51 -20.33 7.68
CA LEU A 13 27.14 -20.11 7.24
C LEU A 13 26.68 -18.65 7.53
N ALA A 14 27.04 -18.10 8.68
CA ALA A 14 26.75 -16.70 8.99
C ALA A 14 27.50 -15.71 8.09
N ILE A 15 28.73 -16.02 7.69
CA ILE A 15 29.53 -15.19 6.78
C ILE A 15 29.02 -15.31 5.34
N SER A 16 28.47 -16.46 4.93
CA SER A 16 27.91 -16.64 3.58
C SER A 16 26.55 -15.96 3.44
N SER A 17 25.71 -15.93 4.48
CA SER A 17 24.43 -15.23 4.44
C SER A 17 24.60 -13.70 4.38
N GLN A 18 25.51 -13.12 5.15
CA GLN A 18 25.82 -11.70 5.07
C GLN A 18 26.36 -11.26 3.68
N GLY A 19 27.00 -12.15 2.95
CA GLY A 19 27.53 -11.85 1.61
C GLY A 19 26.45 -11.69 0.53
N ASN A 20 25.30 -12.39 0.67
CA ASN A 20 24.20 -12.29 -0.29
C ASN A 20 23.19 -11.20 0.09
N ASP A 21 23.07 -10.81 1.35
CA ASP A 21 22.18 -9.75 1.80
C ASP A 21 22.55 -8.37 1.26
N ALA A 22 23.83 -8.12 1.04
CA ALA A 22 24.29 -6.88 0.44
C ALA A 22 24.16 -6.81 -1.09
N LYS A 23 23.80 -7.91 -1.76
CA LYS A 23 23.57 -7.94 -3.19
C LYS A 23 22.12 -7.61 -3.50
N PRO A 24 21.84 -6.96 -4.65
CA PRO A 24 20.47 -6.84 -5.12
C PRO A 24 19.91 -8.20 -5.51
N TRP A 25 18.60 -8.32 -5.46
CA TRP A 25 17.83 -9.48 -5.83
C TRP A 25 16.90 -9.15 -6.99
N THR A 26 16.12 -10.14 -7.46
CA THR A 26 15.11 -9.94 -8.49
C THR A 26 13.89 -10.80 -8.25
N PHE A 27 12.73 -10.34 -8.69
CA PHE A 27 11.59 -11.22 -8.92
C PHE A 27 11.87 -12.08 -10.15
N TRP A 28 11.52 -13.38 -10.08
CA TRP A 28 11.69 -14.33 -11.17
C TRP A 28 10.35 -14.97 -11.52
N TYR A 29 9.68 -14.39 -12.51
CA TYR A 29 8.34 -14.80 -12.90
C TYR A 29 8.36 -15.95 -13.90
N TRP A 30 7.59 -17.00 -13.60
CA TRP A 30 7.32 -18.11 -14.50
C TRP A 30 5.92 -17.94 -15.12
N MET A 31 5.85 -17.54 -16.39
CA MET A 31 4.61 -17.16 -17.07
C MET A 31 3.97 -18.35 -17.79
N TYR A 32 2.66 -18.52 -17.64
CA TYR A 32 1.82 -19.43 -18.45
C TYR A 32 2.28 -20.88 -18.45
N GLY A 33 2.94 -21.36 -17.43
CA GLY A 33 3.53 -22.70 -17.41
C GLY A 33 4.57 -22.96 -18.52
N ALA A 34 4.98 -21.93 -19.24
CA ALA A 34 6.04 -22.01 -20.25
C ALA A 34 7.42 -22.01 -19.57
N VAL A 35 7.83 -23.17 -19.07
CA VAL A 35 9.06 -23.35 -18.29
C VAL A 35 9.88 -24.48 -18.87
N SER A 36 11.20 -24.30 -18.95
CA SER A 36 12.13 -25.32 -19.45
C SER A 36 13.37 -25.46 -18.56
N GLU A 37 13.90 -26.66 -18.44
CA GLU A 37 15.14 -26.91 -17.69
C GLU A 37 16.33 -26.10 -18.22
N THR A 38 16.46 -26.01 -19.55
CA THR A 38 17.54 -25.25 -20.19
C THR A 38 17.41 -23.76 -19.89
N GLY A 39 16.19 -23.21 -19.96
CA GLY A 39 15.90 -21.84 -19.59
C GLY A 39 16.17 -21.55 -18.11
N ILE A 40 15.73 -22.43 -17.19
CA ILE A 40 16.00 -22.32 -15.75
C ILE A 40 17.51 -22.21 -15.48
N LYS A 41 18.29 -23.13 -16.06
CA LYS A 41 19.75 -23.16 -15.89
C LYS A 41 20.42 -21.91 -16.46
N ALA A 42 19.93 -21.44 -17.61
CA ALA A 42 20.43 -20.22 -18.25
C ALA A 42 20.11 -18.95 -17.43
N ASP A 43 18.88 -18.81 -16.95
CA ASP A 43 18.45 -17.64 -16.16
C ASP A 43 19.22 -17.56 -14.84
N LEU A 44 19.26 -18.64 -14.05
CA LEU A 44 19.97 -18.66 -12.77
C LEU A 44 21.48 -18.46 -12.94
N LYS A 45 22.08 -19.03 -14.01
CA LYS A 45 23.48 -18.74 -14.33
C LYS A 45 23.69 -17.27 -14.67
N ALA A 46 22.81 -16.67 -15.46
CA ALA A 46 22.88 -15.24 -15.82
C ALA A 46 22.73 -14.35 -14.58
N MET A 47 21.79 -14.65 -13.67
CA MET A 47 21.64 -13.95 -12.39
C MET A 47 22.91 -14.02 -11.56
N LYS A 48 23.56 -15.19 -11.49
CA LYS A 48 24.83 -15.38 -10.77
C LYS A 48 25.95 -14.58 -11.39
N ASP A 49 26.07 -14.64 -12.71
CA ASP A 49 27.16 -13.99 -13.47
C ASP A 49 27.06 -12.46 -13.35
N VAL A 50 25.84 -11.89 -13.40
CA VAL A 50 25.64 -10.44 -13.24
C VAL A 50 25.83 -9.98 -11.78
N GLY A 51 25.79 -10.89 -10.81
CA GLY A 51 26.10 -10.61 -9.42
C GLY A 51 24.93 -10.52 -8.47
N LEU A 52 23.72 -10.97 -8.87
CA LEU A 52 22.56 -11.05 -7.97
C LEU A 52 22.81 -12.01 -6.81
N GLY A 53 22.18 -11.73 -5.66
CA GLY A 53 22.23 -12.57 -4.46
C GLY A 53 21.22 -13.71 -4.49
N GLY A 54 20.11 -13.50 -5.16
CA GLY A 54 19.01 -14.46 -5.25
C GLY A 54 17.80 -13.92 -5.99
N CYS A 55 16.71 -14.69 -5.93
CA CYS A 55 15.46 -14.31 -6.57
C CYS A 55 14.23 -14.79 -5.76
N TYR A 56 13.10 -14.11 -5.97
CA TYR A 56 11.78 -14.61 -5.56
C TYR A 56 11.11 -15.30 -6.74
N LEU A 57 10.82 -16.60 -6.59
CA LEU A 57 10.12 -17.37 -7.60
C LEU A 57 8.62 -17.08 -7.52
N MET A 58 8.06 -16.61 -8.63
CA MET A 58 6.67 -16.21 -8.78
C MET A 58 6.05 -16.90 -10.00
N PRO A 59 5.39 -18.06 -9.86
CA PRO A 59 4.58 -18.62 -10.95
C PRO A 59 3.35 -17.74 -11.20
N ILE A 60 3.08 -17.43 -12.47
CA ILE A 60 1.99 -16.52 -12.87
C ILE A 60 1.23 -17.11 -14.03
N ARG A 61 -0.11 -17.06 -13.96
CA ARG A 61 -1.02 -17.46 -15.04
C ARG A 61 -0.97 -18.96 -15.38
N GLY A 62 -2.05 -19.44 -15.96
CA GLY A 62 -2.21 -20.83 -16.39
C GLY A 62 -1.79 -21.07 -17.83
N THR A 63 -1.54 -22.34 -18.16
CA THR A 63 -1.15 -22.78 -19.51
C THR A 63 -2.21 -22.46 -20.56
N ASP A 64 -3.49 -22.42 -20.17
CA ASP A 64 -4.60 -22.20 -21.08
C ASP A 64 -4.82 -20.73 -21.47
N GLU A 65 -4.19 -19.80 -20.74
CA GLU A 65 -4.35 -18.36 -21.00
C GLU A 65 -3.57 -17.91 -22.26
N ARG A 66 -2.45 -18.59 -22.56
CA ARG A 66 -1.62 -18.32 -23.73
C ARG A 66 -1.15 -19.64 -24.38
N PRO A 67 -2.07 -20.37 -25.04
CA PRO A 67 -1.76 -21.68 -25.62
C PRO A 67 -0.61 -21.66 -26.65
N GLU A 68 -0.40 -20.52 -27.29
CA GLU A 68 0.68 -20.32 -28.26
C GLU A 68 2.09 -20.47 -27.64
N PHE A 69 2.22 -20.36 -26.33
CA PHE A 69 3.50 -20.59 -25.64
C PHE A 69 3.80 -22.05 -25.33
N GLN A 70 2.82 -22.95 -25.58
CA GLN A 70 2.94 -24.40 -25.40
C GLN A 70 3.46 -24.79 -24.00
N GLY A 71 2.98 -24.07 -22.96
CA GLY A 71 3.37 -24.33 -21.58
C GLY A 71 2.99 -25.75 -21.14
N GLN A 72 3.89 -26.39 -20.38
CA GLN A 72 3.73 -27.76 -19.86
C GLN A 72 3.75 -27.83 -18.35
N ALA A 73 4.26 -26.79 -17.69
CA ALA A 73 4.47 -26.76 -16.25
C ALA A 73 3.33 -26.01 -15.54
N GLN A 74 2.09 -26.48 -15.74
CA GLN A 74 0.94 -25.98 -14.97
C GLN A 74 1.18 -26.21 -13.50
N GLN A 75 0.94 -25.19 -12.67
CA GLN A 75 1.13 -25.26 -11.24
C GLN A 75 0.42 -26.48 -10.62
N LEU A 76 1.02 -27.08 -9.59
CA LEU A 76 0.64 -28.30 -8.90
C LEU A 76 0.79 -29.61 -9.69
N THR A 77 1.11 -29.58 -10.98
CA THR A 77 1.36 -30.80 -11.76
C THR A 77 2.73 -31.41 -11.47
N PRO A 78 2.93 -32.71 -11.74
CA PRO A 78 4.26 -33.34 -11.63
C PRO A 78 5.34 -32.61 -12.43
N THR A 79 5.01 -32.10 -13.63
CA THR A 79 5.95 -31.33 -14.47
C THR A 79 6.35 -30.03 -13.78
N PHE A 80 5.41 -29.30 -13.18
CA PHE A 80 5.72 -28.09 -12.41
C PHE A 80 6.71 -28.38 -11.26
N TRP A 81 6.43 -29.42 -10.46
CA TRP A 81 7.29 -29.81 -9.35
C TRP A 81 8.67 -30.27 -9.80
N HIS A 82 8.77 -30.94 -10.94
CA HIS A 82 10.05 -31.29 -11.55
C HIS A 82 10.85 -30.03 -11.91
N MET A 83 10.22 -29.02 -12.50
CA MET A 83 10.89 -27.74 -12.83
C MET A 83 11.33 -26.99 -11.56
N VAL A 84 10.52 -27.05 -10.50
CA VAL A 84 10.91 -26.50 -9.18
C VAL A 84 12.16 -27.22 -8.65
N ASP A 85 12.22 -28.56 -8.72
CA ASP A 85 13.40 -29.31 -8.29
C ASP A 85 14.65 -28.91 -9.08
N VAL A 86 14.54 -28.74 -10.39
CA VAL A 86 15.63 -28.25 -11.25
C VAL A 86 16.09 -26.86 -10.82
N ALA A 87 15.14 -25.96 -10.52
CA ALA A 87 15.45 -24.59 -10.10
C ALA A 87 16.17 -24.55 -8.75
N LEU A 88 15.67 -25.30 -7.76
CA LEU A 88 16.29 -25.38 -6.42
C LEU A 88 17.69 -26.00 -6.49
N ALA A 89 17.86 -27.10 -7.23
CA ALA A 89 19.16 -27.73 -7.41
C ALA A 89 20.18 -26.83 -8.11
N GLN A 90 19.73 -26.09 -9.13
CA GLN A 90 20.58 -25.14 -9.87
C GLN A 90 20.96 -23.95 -8.98
N ALA A 91 20.02 -23.39 -8.20
CA ALA A 91 20.28 -22.30 -7.25
C ALA A 91 21.31 -22.73 -6.20
N ASP A 92 21.15 -23.94 -5.63
CA ASP A 92 22.07 -24.52 -4.65
C ASP A 92 23.48 -24.64 -5.23
N SER A 93 23.60 -25.20 -6.43
CA SER A 93 24.89 -25.37 -7.11
C SER A 93 25.61 -24.05 -7.39
N LEU A 94 24.86 -22.97 -7.61
CA LEU A 94 25.38 -21.62 -7.88
C LEU A 94 25.59 -20.78 -6.62
N GLY A 95 25.09 -21.23 -5.45
CA GLY A 95 25.06 -20.45 -4.23
C GLY A 95 24.18 -19.19 -4.34
N LEU A 96 23.04 -19.33 -4.99
CA LEU A 96 21.96 -18.33 -5.01
C LEU A 96 20.92 -18.69 -3.96
N ASP A 97 20.42 -17.70 -3.25
CA ASP A 97 19.31 -17.87 -2.34
C ASP A 97 17.97 -17.67 -3.08
N MET A 98 16.90 -18.23 -2.55
CA MET A 98 15.55 -18.08 -3.12
C MET A 98 14.54 -17.63 -2.07
N GLY A 99 13.49 -16.98 -2.52
CA GLY A 99 12.25 -16.76 -1.77
C GLY A 99 11.06 -17.29 -2.55
N ILE A 100 10.03 -17.68 -1.83
CA ILE A 100 8.78 -18.19 -2.41
C ILE A 100 7.63 -17.37 -1.86
N HIS A 101 6.74 -16.94 -2.74
CA HIS A 101 5.49 -16.29 -2.35
C HIS A 101 4.53 -17.26 -1.65
N VAL A 102 3.61 -16.76 -0.83
CA VAL A 102 2.67 -17.57 -0.04
C VAL A 102 1.51 -18.15 -0.84
N CYS A 103 1.39 -17.83 -2.15
CA CYS A 103 0.42 -18.45 -3.06
C CYS A 103 0.93 -18.48 -4.51
N ASP A 104 0.17 -19.11 -5.39
CA ASP A 104 0.30 -19.00 -6.85
C ASP A 104 -0.20 -17.62 -7.31
N GLY A 105 0.48 -16.99 -8.24
CA GLY A 105 0.26 -15.59 -8.57
C GLY A 105 0.92 -14.64 -7.56
N PHE A 106 0.56 -13.36 -7.57
CA PHE A 106 1.12 -12.38 -6.64
C PHE A 106 0.15 -11.88 -5.57
N ALA A 107 -1.17 -12.01 -5.74
CA ALA A 107 -2.12 -11.65 -4.68
C ALA A 107 -2.49 -12.89 -3.86
N LEU A 108 -2.69 -12.75 -2.71
CA LEU A 108 -2.00 -12.68 -1.47
C LEU A 108 -1.82 -14.07 -0.82
N ALA A 109 -2.95 -14.79 -0.53
CA ALA A 109 -2.93 -16.06 0.21
C ALA A 109 -4.18 -16.91 -0.10
N GLY A 110 -4.37 -17.27 -1.35
CA GLY A 110 -5.47 -18.08 -1.85
C GLY A 110 -5.02 -19.38 -2.51
N GLY A 111 -5.94 -20.33 -2.63
CA GLY A 111 -5.68 -21.60 -3.28
C GLY A 111 -6.89 -22.52 -3.36
N PRO A 112 -6.85 -23.59 -4.21
CA PRO A 112 -7.99 -24.47 -4.48
C PRO A 112 -8.41 -25.34 -3.29
N TRP A 113 -7.61 -25.39 -2.25
CA TRP A 113 -7.91 -26.10 -1.00
C TRP A 113 -8.75 -25.27 -0.02
N ILE A 114 -8.91 -23.96 -0.25
CA ILE A 114 -9.72 -23.08 0.59
C ILE A 114 -11.19 -23.23 0.20
N GLN A 115 -12.01 -23.70 1.13
CA GLN A 115 -13.45 -23.81 0.94
C GLN A 115 -14.11 -22.43 1.18
N PRO A 116 -15.33 -22.19 0.67
CA PRO A 116 -16.02 -20.91 0.86
C PRO A 116 -16.16 -20.46 2.32
N GLU A 117 -16.39 -21.40 3.26
CA GLU A 117 -16.49 -21.13 4.69
C GLU A 117 -15.14 -20.84 5.38
N GLU A 118 -14.04 -21.14 4.72
CA GLU A 118 -12.66 -20.86 5.17
C GLU A 118 -12.04 -19.64 4.47
N SER A 119 -12.82 -19.01 3.59
CA SER A 119 -12.37 -17.88 2.77
C SER A 119 -12.60 -16.54 3.46
N MET A 120 -12.01 -15.47 2.90
CA MET A 120 -12.31 -14.09 3.29
C MET A 120 -13.80 -13.83 3.26
N GLN A 121 -14.36 -13.24 4.33
CA GLN A 121 -15.79 -13.05 4.49
C GLN A 121 -16.20 -11.60 4.64
N LYS A 122 -17.44 -11.32 4.27
CA LYS A 122 -18.09 -10.03 4.45
C LYS A 122 -19.52 -10.18 4.94
N ILE A 123 -19.99 -9.17 5.66
CA ILE A 123 -21.42 -9.03 5.96
C ILE A 123 -22.17 -8.74 4.65
N VAL A 124 -23.33 -9.35 4.52
CA VAL A 124 -24.31 -9.04 3.47
C VAL A 124 -25.70 -8.89 4.09
N PHE A 125 -26.54 -8.10 3.46
CA PHE A 125 -27.90 -7.89 3.93
C PHE A 125 -28.87 -7.65 2.77
N CYS A 126 -30.13 -7.90 3.02
CA CYS A 126 -31.27 -7.43 2.23
C CYS A 126 -32.36 -6.93 3.18
N ASP A 127 -33.29 -6.18 2.66
CA ASP A 127 -34.32 -5.59 3.48
C ASP A 127 -35.72 -5.61 2.83
N THR A 128 -36.72 -5.41 3.69
CA THR A 128 -38.11 -5.17 3.29
C THR A 128 -38.77 -4.28 4.30
N ILE A 129 -39.76 -3.54 3.83
CA ILE A 129 -40.58 -2.67 4.69
C ILE A 129 -41.90 -3.35 5.01
N VAL A 130 -42.26 -3.34 6.30
CA VAL A 130 -43.54 -3.87 6.79
C VAL A 130 -44.18 -2.89 7.74
N SER A 131 -45.53 -2.94 7.86
CA SER A 131 -46.28 -2.25 8.93
C SER A 131 -46.24 -3.06 10.21
N GLY A 132 -46.57 -2.43 11.34
CA GLY A 132 -46.73 -3.13 12.61
C GLY A 132 -47.79 -4.22 12.52
N GLY A 133 -47.69 -5.23 13.39
CA GLY A 133 -48.57 -6.41 13.42
C GLY A 133 -47.76 -7.72 13.39
N ARG A 134 -48.51 -8.81 13.22
CA ARG A 134 -47.89 -10.14 13.05
C ARG A 134 -47.71 -10.45 11.56
N HIS A 135 -46.51 -10.85 11.20
CA HIS A 135 -46.19 -11.25 9.83
C HIS A 135 -45.42 -12.56 9.83
N HIS A 136 -45.76 -13.40 8.88
CA HIS A 136 -45.04 -14.63 8.53
C HIS A 136 -44.86 -14.64 7.03
N PHE A 137 -43.64 -14.51 6.54
CA PHE A 137 -43.37 -14.44 5.11
C PHE A 137 -41.97 -14.94 4.75
N LEU A 138 -41.84 -15.27 3.49
CA LEU A 138 -40.55 -15.61 2.86
C LEU A 138 -39.70 -14.35 2.74
N MET A 139 -38.50 -14.38 3.29
CA MET A 139 -37.51 -13.33 3.11
C MET A 139 -36.29 -13.93 2.41
N ASN A 140 -36.07 -13.55 1.15
CA ASN A 140 -34.95 -14.08 0.36
C ASN A 140 -33.61 -13.82 1.04
N LYS A 141 -32.62 -14.69 0.74
CA LYS A 141 -31.25 -14.44 1.15
C LYS A 141 -30.68 -13.19 0.43
N PRO A 142 -29.81 -12.41 1.09
CA PRO A 142 -29.04 -11.37 0.41
C PRO A 142 -28.24 -11.94 -0.76
N LEU A 143 -27.76 -11.05 -1.65
CA LEU A 143 -26.78 -11.47 -2.67
C LEU A 143 -25.53 -12.02 -1.95
N HIS A 144 -25.15 -13.25 -2.27
CA HIS A 144 -24.09 -13.97 -1.59
C HIS A 144 -23.25 -14.77 -2.58
N TYR A 145 -22.09 -15.25 -2.12
CA TYR A 145 -21.27 -16.16 -2.90
C TYR A 145 -22.01 -17.48 -3.11
N PRO A 146 -21.99 -18.07 -4.32
CA PRO A 146 -22.60 -19.36 -4.55
C PRO A 146 -22.19 -20.40 -3.50
N ASP A 147 -23.15 -21.21 -3.07
CA ASP A 147 -22.96 -22.33 -2.14
C ASP A 147 -22.53 -21.96 -0.70
N TYR A 148 -22.38 -20.67 -0.36
CA TYR A 148 -22.05 -20.28 1.01
C TYR A 148 -22.72 -18.99 1.47
N TYR A 149 -23.57 -19.15 2.48
CA TYR A 149 -24.23 -18.06 3.21
C TYR A 149 -24.64 -18.58 4.60
N GLU A 150 -24.36 -17.81 5.63
CA GLU A 150 -24.86 -18.08 6.98
C GLU A 150 -25.67 -16.87 7.48
N ASP A 151 -26.90 -17.13 7.95
CA ASP A 151 -27.74 -16.11 8.59
C ASP A 151 -27.16 -15.73 9.95
N ILE A 152 -27.21 -14.45 10.28
CA ILE A 152 -26.89 -13.94 11.61
C ILE A 152 -28.19 -13.63 12.36
N ALA A 153 -29.01 -12.71 11.85
CA ALA A 153 -30.28 -12.31 12.43
C ALA A 153 -31.10 -11.44 11.47
N VAL A 154 -32.35 -11.23 11.82
CA VAL A 154 -33.21 -10.20 11.21
C VAL A 154 -33.41 -9.08 12.24
N TYR A 155 -33.02 -7.88 11.86
CA TYR A 155 -33.18 -6.69 12.68
C TYR A 155 -34.37 -5.88 12.19
N ALA A 156 -35.36 -5.67 13.04
CA ALA A 156 -36.44 -4.73 12.76
C ALA A 156 -36.00 -3.34 13.21
N VAL A 157 -35.84 -2.45 12.27
CA VAL A 157 -35.42 -1.06 12.45
C VAL A 157 -36.66 -0.17 12.30
N PRO A 158 -37.03 0.65 13.28
CA PRO A 158 -38.16 1.57 13.14
C PRO A 158 -37.84 2.63 12.08
N VAL A 159 -38.73 2.83 11.13
CA VAL A 159 -38.60 3.88 10.10
C VAL A 159 -39.80 4.81 10.22
N GLY A 160 -39.56 6.12 10.17
CA GLY A 160 -40.60 7.12 10.16
C GLY A 160 -41.50 7.03 8.91
N ASP A 161 -42.42 7.99 8.74
CA ASP A 161 -43.27 8.12 7.53
C ASP A 161 -42.45 8.50 6.27
N ALA A 162 -41.32 7.86 6.12
CA ALA A 162 -40.42 8.04 5.04
C ALA A 162 -41.03 7.51 3.75
N MET A 163 -40.89 8.26 2.72
CA MET A 163 -41.50 7.98 1.41
C MET A 163 -40.82 6.77 0.75
N ASP A 164 -41.63 5.71 0.58
CA ASP A 164 -41.34 4.68 -0.38
C ASP A 164 -41.59 5.25 -1.79
N ALA A 165 -40.57 5.17 -2.63
CA ALA A 165 -40.65 5.31 -4.07
C ALA A 165 -41.66 6.34 -4.59
N CYS A 166 -41.42 7.63 -4.38
CA CYS A 166 -41.98 8.63 -5.28
C CYS A 166 -41.44 8.38 -6.67
N SER A 167 -42.34 8.41 -7.68
CA SER A 167 -41.89 8.42 -9.06
C SER A 167 -40.96 9.63 -9.26
N THR A 168 -39.77 9.40 -9.73
CA THR A 168 -38.83 10.46 -10.04
C THR A 168 -38.61 10.55 -11.55
N LYS A 169 -38.61 11.77 -12.05
CA LYS A 169 -38.23 12.05 -13.42
C LYS A 169 -36.81 12.61 -13.43
N LEU A 170 -35.89 11.89 -14.06
CA LEU A 170 -34.51 12.33 -14.26
C LEU A 170 -34.43 13.17 -15.54
N THR A 171 -33.81 14.34 -15.44
CA THR A 171 -33.38 15.17 -16.55
C THR A 171 -31.93 15.55 -16.36
N TYR A 172 -31.24 15.94 -17.42
CA TYR A 172 -29.82 16.30 -17.38
C TYR A 172 -29.49 17.37 -18.42
N SER A 173 -28.38 18.06 -18.24
CA SER A 173 -27.90 19.10 -19.14
C SER A 173 -27.40 18.50 -20.48
N PRO A 174 -27.35 19.29 -21.57
CA PRO A 174 -26.94 18.80 -22.88
C PRO A 174 -25.53 18.19 -22.95
N GLU A 175 -24.65 18.54 -22.02
CA GLU A 175 -23.26 18.02 -21.91
C GLU A 175 -23.21 16.57 -21.47
N VAL A 176 -24.29 16.05 -20.85
CA VAL A 176 -24.36 14.67 -20.39
C VAL A 176 -24.78 13.75 -21.52
N THR A 177 -23.99 12.73 -21.74
CA THR A 177 -24.29 11.62 -22.67
C THR A 177 -24.49 10.33 -21.91
N ILE A 178 -25.27 9.42 -22.48
CA ILE A 178 -25.46 8.07 -21.93
C ILE A 178 -24.79 7.08 -22.88
N ASN A 179 -23.83 6.32 -22.38
CA ASN A 179 -23.15 5.31 -23.18
C ASN A 179 -24.00 4.03 -23.33
N THR A 180 -23.54 3.07 -24.13
CA THR A 180 -24.21 1.79 -24.41
C THR A 180 -24.46 0.92 -23.19
N LYS A 181 -23.80 1.21 -22.06
CA LYS A 181 -23.95 0.50 -20.77
C LYS A 181 -24.87 1.26 -19.80
N GLY A 182 -25.53 2.32 -20.24
CA GLY A 182 -26.42 3.13 -19.42
C GLY A 182 -25.70 4.09 -18.44
N VAL A 183 -24.41 4.34 -18.67
CA VAL A 183 -23.58 5.23 -17.81
C VAL A 183 -23.73 6.65 -18.26
N TYR A 184 -24.02 7.55 -17.33
CA TYR A 184 -24.00 9.01 -17.54
C TYR A 184 -22.56 9.50 -17.59
N CYS A 185 -22.19 10.17 -18.69
CA CYS A 185 -20.84 10.65 -18.95
C CYS A 185 -20.84 12.12 -19.36
N ALA A 186 -19.87 12.89 -18.86
CA ALA A 186 -19.59 14.24 -19.30
C ALA A 186 -18.12 14.61 -19.04
N ASP A 187 -17.53 15.39 -19.96
CA ASP A 187 -16.17 15.94 -19.84
C ASP A 187 -16.17 17.42 -19.43
N ASN A 188 -17.31 18.08 -19.51
CA ASN A 188 -17.52 19.49 -19.20
C ASN A 188 -18.48 19.69 -18.03
N PRO A 189 -18.51 20.87 -17.39
CA PRO A 189 -19.48 21.15 -16.34
C PRO A 189 -20.90 20.82 -16.79
N CYS A 190 -21.62 20.10 -15.92
CA CYS A 190 -22.92 19.54 -16.25
C CYS A 190 -23.79 19.37 -15.01
N TRP A 191 -25.04 18.96 -15.20
CA TRP A 191 -25.93 18.63 -14.10
C TRP A 191 -26.84 17.46 -14.44
N LEU A 192 -27.25 16.72 -13.37
CA LEU A 192 -28.37 15.77 -13.37
C LEU A 192 -29.42 16.28 -12.39
N GLN A 193 -30.70 16.14 -12.71
CA GLN A 193 -31.80 16.66 -11.88
C GLN A 193 -32.91 15.63 -11.73
N TYR A 194 -33.27 15.36 -10.50
CA TYR A 194 -34.39 14.52 -10.11
C TYR A 194 -35.56 15.42 -9.73
N ALA A 195 -36.75 15.17 -10.33
CA ALA A 195 -37.99 15.85 -10.03
C ALA A 195 -38.96 14.85 -9.40
N PHE A 196 -39.52 15.19 -8.22
CA PHE A 196 -40.56 14.46 -7.55
C PHE A 196 -41.92 15.05 -7.86
N ASP A 197 -42.96 14.24 -7.79
CA ASP A 197 -44.33 14.71 -8.01
C ASP A 197 -44.80 15.72 -6.92
N GLN A 198 -44.23 15.59 -5.72
CA GLN A 198 -44.46 16.49 -4.58
C GLN A 198 -43.16 16.73 -3.80
N PRO A 199 -43.10 17.78 -2.95
CA PRO A 199 -41.96 17.99 -2.09
C PRO A 199 -41.64 16.74 -1.26
N THR A 200 -40.42 16.25 -1.32
CA THR A 200 -39.95 15.00 -0.77
C THR A 200 -38.79 15.25 0.16
N LEU A 201 -38.81 14.62 1.34
CA LEU A 201 -37.65 14.66 2.25
C LEU A 201 -36.54 13.75 1.74
N VAL A 202 -35.37 14.33 1.57
CA VAL A 202 -34.12 13.59 1.25
C VAL A 202 -33.11 13.84 2.35
N ARG A 203 -32.41 12.77 2.78
CA ARG A 203 -31.42 12.79 3.86
C ARG A 203 -30.11 12.10 3.49
N ASN A 204 -30.12 11.28 2.45
CA ASN A 204 -28.90 10.67 1.94
C ASN A 204 -28.98 10.50 0.43
N ILE A 205 -27.81 10.37 -0.15
CA ILE A 205 -27.57 10.22 -1.58
C ILE A 205 -26.58 9.07 -1.75
N GLU A 206 -27.02 8.02 -2.43
CA GLU A 206 -26.18 6.89 -2.78
C GLU A 206 -25.76 7.01 -4.24
N ILE A 207 -24.47 7.06 -4.50
CA ILE A 207 -23.89 7.11 -5.85
C ILE A 207 -23.37 5.73 -6.24
N GLU A 208 -23.87 5.24 -7.38
CA GLU A 208 -23.33 4.06 -8.04
C GLU A 208 -22.32 4.50 -9.12
N PRO A 209 -21.00 4.37 -8.87
CA PRO A 209 -19.98 4.82 -9.81
C PRO A 209 -19.87 3.88 -11.00
N SER A 210 -19.24 4.33 -12.06
CA SER A 210 -18.78 3.49 -13.17
C SER A 210 -17.27 3.44 -13.19
N GLY A 211 -16.71 2.33 -12.75
CA GLY A 211 -15.26 2.16 -12.58
C GLY A 211 -14.73 2.82 -11.30
N THR A 212 -13.45 3.12 -11.28
CA THR A 212 -12.71 3.65 -10.10
C THR A 212 -12.71 5.18 -10.00
N ASN A 213 -13.32 5.89 -10.95
CA ASN A 213 -13.29 7.35 -10.99
C ASN A 213 -14.17 7.98 -9.91
N ILE A 214 -13.56 8.30 -8.76
CA ILE A 214 -14.25 8.94 -7.62
C ILE A 214 -14.54 10.42 -7.84
N GLN A 215 -13.84 11.08 -8.75
CA GLN A 215 -14.00 12.51 -9.02
C GLN A 215 -15.39 12.84 -9.55
N CYS A 216 -16.08 11.85 -10.13
CA CYS A 216 -17.47 11.98 -10.53
C CYS A 216 -18.45 12.13 -9.34
N GLN A 217 -18.00 11.82 -8.13
CA GLN A 217 -18.82 11.89 -6.92
C GLN A 217 -18.76 13.25 -6.23
N ARG A 218 -17.89 14.14 -6.67
CA ARG A 218 -17.81 15.53 -6.16
C ARG A 218 -18.91 16.38 -6.77
N LEU A 219 -20.12 16.23 -6.28
CA LEU A 219 -21.31 16.88 -6.81
C LEU A 219 -21.77 17.98 -5.85
N LEU A 220 -22.14 19.14 -6.38
CA LEU A 220 -22.85 20.17 -5.63
C LEU A 220 -24.35 19.83 -5.67
N VAL A 221 -24.91 19.46 -4.52
CA VAL A 221 -26.32 19.19 -4.38
C VAL A 221 -27.07 20.51 -4.19
N LYS A 222 -28.05 20.76 -5.03
CA LYS A 222 -28.97 21.91 -4.93
C LYS A 222 -30.40 21.42 -4.88
N ALA A 223 -31.26 22.18 -4.21
CA ALA A 223 -32.69 21.89 -4.10
C ALA A 223 -33.55 23.05 -4.58
N SER A 224 -34.78 22.74 -5.02
CA SER A 224 -35.75 23.72 -5.46
C SER A 224 -37.17 23.18 -5.32
N ASN A 225 -38.17 24.08 -5.12
CA ASN A 225 -39.59 23.72 -5.14
C ASN A 225 -40.28 24.12 -6.46
N ASP A 226 -39.73 25.06 -7.21
CA ASP A 226 -40.30 25.57 -8.47
C ASP A 226 -39.54 25.07 -9.72
N GLY A 227 -38.36 24.47 -9.53
CA GLY A 227 -37.46 24.01 -10.61
C GLY A 227 -36.71 25.11 -11.34
N VAL A 228 -36.80 26.34 -10.88
CA VAL A 228 -36.17 27.55 -11.46
C VAL A 228 -35.11 28.12 -10.51
N LEU A 229 -35.49 28.37 -9.27
CA LEU A 229 -34.60 28.90 -8.23
C LEU A 229 -34.06 27.76 -7.39
N PHE A 230 -32.77 27.54 -7.50
CA PHE A 230 -32.05 26.48 -6.76
C PHE A 230 -31.18 27.09 -5.66
N TYR A 231 -31.22 26.50 -4.47
CA TYR A 231 -30.33 26.83 -3.37
C TYR A 231 -29.37 25.65 -3.07
N PRO A 232 -28.13 25.92 -2.66
CA PRO A 232 -27.17 24.88 -2.34
C PRO A 232 -27.58 24.18 -1.06
N VAL A 233 -27.44 22.85 -1.05
CA VAL A 233 -27.67 21.98 0.12
C VAL A 233 -26.34 21.52 0.70
N LYS A 234 -25.51 20.85 -0.10
CA LYS A 234 -24.22 20.32 0.32
C LYS A 234 -23.30 20.09 -0.89
N GLN A 235 -22.03 20.40 -0.72
CA GLN A 235 -20.97 19.87 -1.58
C GLN A 235 -20.64 18.46 -1.12
N LEU A 236 -20.85 17.45 -1.95
CA LEU A 236 -20.43 16.09 -1.66
C LEU A 236 -18.90 16.02 -1.80
N THR A 237 -18.25 15.49 -0.78
CA THR A 237 -16.80 15.28 -0.78
C THR A 237 -16.53 13.78 -0.75
N PRO A 238 -16.00 13.21 -1.84
CA PRO A 238 -15.64 11.80 -1.89
C PRO A 238 -14.64 11.45 -0.80
N PRO A 239 -14.68 10.23 -0.24
CA PRO A 239 -13.68 9.78 0.70
C PRO A 239 -12.33 9.60 0.02
N ARG A 240 -11.24 9.69 0.76
CA ARG A 240 -9.97 9.13 0.31
C ARG A 240 -10.13 7.62 0.18
N GLN A 241 -9.69 7.06 -0.92
CA GLN A 241 -9.88 5.63 -1.19
C GLN A 241 -8.63 4.99 -1.78
N GLY A 242 -8.52 3.66 -1.64
CA GLY A 242 -7.52 2.86 -2.30
C GLY A 242 -7.88 2.58 -3.77
N TRP A 243 -6.91 2.11 -4.52
CA TRP A 243 -7.06 1.87 -5.96
C TRP A 243 -7.96 0.67 -6.30
N GLN A 244 -8.11 -0.31 -5.40
CA GLN A 244 -9.03 -1.45 -5.56
C GLN A 244 -10.45 -1.17 -5.05
N ASN A 245 -10.92 0.03 -5.17
CA ASN A 245 -12.22 0.46 -4.65
C ASN A 245 -13.39 0.27 -5.64
N THR A 246 -13.31 -0.72 -6.49
CA THR A 246 -14.34 -1.00 -7.49
C THR A 246 -15.51 -1.80 -6.92
N GLY A 247 -16.71 -1.50 -7.40
CA GLY A 247 -17.93 -2.26 -7.11
C GLY A 247 -18.66 -1.86 -5.83
N TYR A 248 -18.17 -0.89 -5.07
CA TYR A 248 -18.89 -0.34 -3.92
C TYR A 248 -19.46 1.03 -4.21
N ASN A 249 -20.74 1.21 -3.85
CA ASN A 249 -21.38 2.51 -3.88
C ASN A 249 -20.80 3.43 -2.81
N THR A 250 -21.12 4.71 -2.88
CA THR A 250 -20.77 5.69 -1.85
C THR A 250 -22.04 6.37 -1.37
N THR A 251 -22.31 6.24 -0.08
CA THR A 251 -23.43 6.92 0.57
C THR A 251 -22.98 8.23 1.19
N PHE A 252 -23.62 9.32 0.81
CA PHE A 252 -23.42 10.64 1.37
C PHE A 252 -24.64 11.06 2.20
N SER A 253 -24.43 11.41 3.45
CA SER A 253 -25.47 12.09 4.25
C SER A 253 -25.60 13.54 3.79
N ILE A 254 -26.79 14.10 3.91
CA ILE A 254 -27.07 15.53 3.70
C ILE A 254 -27.98 16.05 4.81
N PRO A 255 -27.97 17.36 5.10
CA PRO A 255 -28.97 17.95 5.99
C PRO A 255 -30.38 17.62 5.53
N PRO A 256 -31.31 17.27 6.43
CA PRO A 256 -32.71 16.95 6.07
C PRO A 256 -33.32 18.03 5.19
N THR A 257 -33.55 17.71 3.92
CA THR A 257 -34.00 18.69 2.92
C THR A 257 -35.30 18.21 2.27
N THR A 258 -36.35 19.01 2.37
CA THR A 258 -37.63 18.76 1.71
C THR A 258 -37.79 19.66 0.52
N ALA A 259 -37.77 19.07 -0.69
CA ALA A 259 -37.88 19.79 -1.94
C ALA A 259 -38.52 18.93 -3.03
N ARG A 260 -39.00 19.57 -4.09
CA ARG A 260 -39.53 18.88 -5.26
C ARG A 260 -38.47 18.53 -6.27
N TYR A 261 -37.37 19.30 -6.33
CA TYR A 261 -36.29 19.12 -7.29
C TYR A 261 -34.97 19.04 -6.54
N PHE A 262 -34.15 18.06 -6.91
CA PHE A 262 -32.76 17.91 -6.48
C PHE A 262 -31.86 17.90 -7.72
N ARG A 263 -30.90 18.83 -7.77
CA ARG A 263 -29.94 18.98 -8.88
C ARG A 263 -28.54 18.68 -8.36
N PHE A 264 -27.83 17.90 -9.12
CA PHE A 264 -26.46 17.47 -8.87
C PHE A 264 -25.57 18.12 -9.94
N GLU A 265 -24.85 19.16 -9.57
CA GLU A 265 -23.94 19.88 -10.47
C GLU A 265 -22.54 19.32 -10.32
N TRP A 266 -21.90 19.04 -11.45
CA TRP A 266 -20.54 18.54 -11.53
C TRP A 266 -19.67 19.48 -12.38
N THR A 267 -18.39 19.63 -11.96
CA THR A 267 -17.36 20.33 -12.72
C THR A 267 -16.04 19.58 -12.59
N PRO A 268 -15.17 19.57 -13.62
CA PRO A 268 -13.83 19.01 -13.49
C PRO A 268 -12.91 19.86 -12.61
N GLU A 269 -13.25 21.11 -12.35
CA GLU A 269 -12.49 22.00 -11.48
C GLU A 269 -12.71 21.67 -10.02
N GLY A 270 -11.64 21.74 -9.21
CA GLY A 270 -11.71 21.49 -7.78
C GLY A 270 -12.07 20.04 -7.42
N THR A 271 -11.80 19.09 -8.29
CA THR A 271 -12.01 17.67 -8.00
C THR A 271 -11.05 17.16 -6.94
N GLU A 272 -11.39 16.03 -6.28
CA GLU A 272 -10.61 15.51 -5.20
C GLU A 272 -9.16 15.19 -5.60
N PRO A 273 -8.20 15.35 -4.68
CA PRO A 273 -6.81 14.99 -4.91
C PRO A 273 -6.63 13.49 -5.17
N GLY A 274 -7.57 12.69 -4.76
CA GLY A 274 -7.62 11.33 -5.17
C GLY A 274 -7.32 10.27 -4.18
N ALA A 275 -7.16 9.09 -4.74
CA ALA A 275 -6.84 7.89 -4.01
C ALA A 275 -5.42 7.95 -3.44
N GLU A 276 -5.20 7.18 -2.43
CA GLU A 276 -3.86 6.73 -2.11
C GLU A 276 -3.33 5.91 -3.29
N ASP A 277 -2.09 6.19 -3.68
CA ASP A 277 -1.46 5.58 -4.83
C ASP A 277 -2.17 5.85 -6.18
N LEU A 278 -2.49 4.92 -6.92
CA LEU A 278 -2.66 4.88 -8.35
C LEU A 278 -3.83 5.67 -8.98
N ASP A 279 -4.81 6.25 -8.25
CA ASP A 279 -6.11 6.41 -8.90
C ASP A 279 -6.52 7.80 -9.38
N ALA A 280 -6.63 8.77 -8.53
CA ALA A 280 -7.33 9.98 -8.96
C ALA A 280 -6.45 10.96 -9.73
N ALA A 281 -5.15 10.90 -9.51
CA ALA A 281 -4.20 11.66 -10.29
C ALA A 281 -3.96 11.10 -11.70
N LYS A 282 -4.40 9.88 -11.93
CA LYS A 282 -4.10 9.06 -13.08
C LYS A 282 -4.93 9.39 -14.32
N TRP A 283 -6.16 9.82 -14.11
CA TRP A 283 -7.12 10.00 -15.18
C TRP A 283 -7.71 11.40 -15.19
N LYS A 284 -8.00 11.89 -16.38
CA LYS A 284 -8.74 13.12 -16.54
C LYS A 284 -10.06 13.06 -15.79
N PRO A 285 -10.39 14.06 -14.95
CA PRO A 285 -11.69 14.10 -14.29
C PRO A 285 -12.81 14.13 -15.33
N VAL A 286 -13.70 13.14 -15.23
CA VAL A 286 -14.88 13.01 -16.08
C VAL A 286 -16.04 12.55 -15.21
N LEU A 287 -17.25 13.03 -15.49
CA LEU A 287 -18.44 12.45 -14.92
C LEU A 287 -18.61 11.02 -15.48
N ARG A 288 -18.69 10.03 -14.63
CA ARG A 288 -19.02 8.64 -14.97
C ARG A 288 -19.72 7.98 -13.82
N LEU A 289 -21.03 7.94 -13.87
CA LEU A 289 -21.84 7.28 -12.87
C LEU A 289 -23.00 6.53 -13.52
N LYS A 290 -23.44 5.45 -12.85
CA LYS A 290 -24.56 4.63 -13.33
C LYS A 290 -25.87 5.12 -12.76
N ASN A 291 -25.87 5.53 -11.49
CA ASN A 291 -27.10 5.93 -10.81
C ASN A 291 -26.81 6.83 -9.62
N ILE A 292 -27.83 7.64 -9.28
CA ILE A 292 -27.94 8.36 -8.01
C ILE A 292 -29.26 7.97 -7.39
N ARG A 293 -29.24 7.43 -6.17
CA ARG A 293 -30.42 7.09 -5.39
C ARG A 293 -30.58 8.09 -4.27
N LEU A 294 -31.81 8.55 -4.07
CA LEU A 294 -32.14 9.47 -2.99
C LEU A 294 -33.02 8.74 -1.97
N SER A 295 -32.77 8.98 -0.71
CA SER A 295 -33.53 8.35 0.36
C SER A 295 -33.78 9.33 1.51
N SER A 296 -34.89 9.15 2.20
CA SER A 296 -35.28 9.88 3.41
C SER A 296 -34.75 9.25 4.69
N TRP A 297 -34.03 8.12 4.60
CA TRP A 297 -33.48 7.47 5.77
C TRP A 297 -32.21 8.18 6.25
N PRO A 298 -32.02 8.33 7.56
CA PRO A 298 -30.77 8.80 8.12
C PRO A 298 -29.72 7.67 8.03
N LEU A 299 -28.84 7.73 7.06
CA LEU A 299 -27.72 6.78 6.91
C LEU A 299 -26.40 7.48 7.20
N ILE A 300 -25.50 6.76 7.88
CA ILE A 300 -24.15 7.23 8.19
C ILE A 300 -23.42 7.56 6.89
N ASP A 301 -22.73 8.69 6.88
CA ASP A 301 -21.93 9.15 5.74
C ASP A 301 -20.78 8.16 5.47
N ASN A 302 -20.65 7.72 4.21
CA ASN A 302 -19.60 6.76 3.80
C ASN A 302 -19.54 5.48 4.64
N TRP A 303 -20.68 4.93 5.04
CA TRP A 303 -20.75 3.75 5.91
C TRP A 303 -20.04 2.53 5.31
N GLU A 304 -19.97 2.40 3.98
CA GLU A 304 -19.32 1.28 3.29
C GLU A 304 -17.84 1.18 3.67
N GLY A 305 -17.12 2.31 3.67
CA GLY A 305 -15.74 2.36 4.13
C GLY A 305 -15.62 2.22 5.65
N LYS A 306 -16.48 2.91 6.39
CA LYS A 306 -16.50 2.88 7.87
C LYS A 306 -16.79 1.49 8.44
N ALA A 307 -17.62 0.70 7.76
CA ALA A 307 -17.91 -0.69 8.12
C ALA A 307 -16.88 -1.71 7.56
N GLY A 308 -15.78 -1.25 7.00
CA GLY A 308 -14.66 -2.10 6.58
C GLY A 308 -14.88 -2.91 5.30
N TYR A 309 -15.87 -2.58 4.49
CA TYR A 309 -16.07 -3.26 3.20
C TYR A 309 -14.97 -2.92 2.19
N VAL A 310 -14.42 -1.74 2.31
CA VAL A 310 -13.47 -1.16 1.36
C VAL A 310 -12.57 -0.15 2.05
N TRP A 311 -11.34 -0.01 1.57
CA TRP A 311 -10.39 0.97 2.08
C TRP A 311 -10.85 2.39 1.74
N ARG A 312 -11.38 3.12 2.72
CA ARG A 312 -11.78 4.53 2.60
C ARG A 312 -11.53 5.26 3.90
N ILE A 313 -11.13 6.53 3.78
CA ILE A 313 -11.02 7.46 4.89
C ILE A 313 -12.04 8.57 4.69
N ALA A 314 -12.98 8.68 5.61
CA ALA A 314 -14.02 9.70 5.62
C ALA A 314 -14.17 10.27 7.05
N PRO A 315 -14.48 11.56 7.19
CA PRO A 315 -14.76 12.16 8.48
C PRO A 315 -16.04 11.58 9.09
N ASP A 316 -16.25 11.87 10.37
CA ASP A 316 -17.51 11.57 11.02
C ASP A 316 -18.69 12.22 10.33
N THR A 317 -19.84 11.57 10.39
CA THR A 317 -21.09 12.12 9.88
C THR A 317 -21.44 13.42 10.61
N PRO A 318 -21.63 14.53 9.90
CA PRO A 318 -21.97 15.80 10.55
C PRO A 318 -23.29 15.71 11.33
N GLU A 319 -23.36 16.28 12.53
CA GLU A 319 -24.58 16.34 13.35
C GLU A 319 -25.72 17.11 12.64
N ALA A 320 -25.38 18.05 11.75
CA ALA A 320 -26.34 18.75 10.90
C ALA A 320 -27.06 17.82 9.91
N ASP A 321 -26.41 16.74 9.48
CA ASP A 321 -26.97 15.75 8.56
C ASP A 321 -27.81 14.71 9.32
N ILE A 322 -27.29 14.25 10.47
CA ILE A 322 -27.95 13.27 11.34
C ILE A 322 -27.95 13.79 12.78
N PRO A 323 -28.98 14.54 13.18
CA PRO A 323 -29.14 14.96 14.58
C PRO A 323 -29.19 13.76 15.54
N LYS A 324 -28.73 13.96 16.76
CA LYS A 324 -28.75 12.91 17.80
C LYS A 324 -30.11 12.32 18.06
N THR A 325 -31.16 13.12 17.88
CA THR A 325 -32.57 12.66 18.00
C THR A 325 -32.96 11.63 16.96
N ASP A 326 -32.25 11.53 15.87
CA ASP A 326 -32.54 10.65 14.74
C ASP A 326 -31.66 9.39 14.75
N GLN A 327 -30.77 9.28 15.74
CA GLN A 327 -29.93 8.11 15.96
C GLN A 327 -30.69 7.09 16.83
N LEU A 328 -30.75 5.85 16.37
CA LEU A 328 -31.42 4.76 17.07
C LEU A 328 -30.52 4.19 18.18
N ARG A 329 -31.09 3.80 19.28
CA ARG A 329 -30.42 3.04 20.32
C ARG A 329 -30.58 1.55 20.06
N PRO A 330 -29.65 0.70 20.50
CA PRO A 330 -29.78 -0.76 20.34
C PRO A 330 -31.12 -1.31 20.85
N GLN A 331 -31.68 -0.75 21.93
CA GLN A 331 -32.97 -1.16 22.49
C GLN A 331 -34.18 -0.71 21.67
N ASP A 332 -34.02 0.16 20.71
CA ASP A 332 -35.11 0.56 19.79
C ASP A 332 -35.29 -0.47 18.66
N LEU A 333 -34.35 -1.41 18.52
CA LEU A 333 -34.39 -2.49 17.56
C LEU A 333 -35.04 -3.74 18.14
N ILE A 334 -35.69 -4.54 17.28
CA ILE A 334 -36.20 -5.85 17.64
C ILE A 334 -35.49 -6.89 16.79
N VAL A 335 -34.96 -7.95 17.42
CA VAL A 335 -34.15 -8.97 16.74
C VAL A 335 -34.97 -10.26 16.63
N PHE A 336 -34.97 -10.82 15.42
CA PHE A 336 -35.61 -12.09 15.10
C PHE A 336 -34.59 -13.06 14.48
N GLN A 337 -34.97 -14.35 14.49
CA GLN A 337 -34.18 -15.39 13.83
C GLN A 337 -34.93 -15.93 12.61
N MET A 338 -34.20 -16.27 11.58
CA MET A 338 -34.76 -16.98 10.43
C MET A 338 -35.13 -18.43 10.79
N GLN A 339 -36.19 -18.92 10.20
CA GLN A 339 -36.62 -20.34 10.26
C GLN A 339 -36.60 -20.89 8.83
N GLY A 340 -35.40 -21.34 8.42
CA GLY A 340 -35.11 -21.55 6.98
C GLY A 340 -35.16 -20.22 6.24
N ASP A 341 -36.00 -20.11 5.20
CA ASP A 341 -36.16 -18.85 4.46
C ASP A 341 -37.38 -18.01 4.95
N TYR A 342 -38.04 -18.41 6.03
CA TYR A 342 -39.16 -17.70 6.59
C TYR A 342 -38.76 -16.95 7.88
N VAL A 343 -39.43 -15.84 8.11
CA VAL A 343 -39.34 -15.09 9.35
C VAL A 343 -40.73 -14.88 9.95
N ASP A 344 -40.87 -15.10 11.27
CA ASP A 344 -42.04 -14.76 12.07
C ASP A 344 -41.72 -13.51 12.88
N VAL A 345 -42.47 -12.44 12.65
CA VAL A 345 -42.28 -11.19 13.38
C VAL A 345 -43.59 -10.72 14.00
N GLN A 346 -43.47 -10.19 15.22
CA GLN A 346 -44.54 -9.46 15.89
C GLN A 346 -44.02 -8.07 16.23
N LEU A 347 -44.57 -7.05 15.57
CA LEU A 347 -44.05 -5.68 15.61
C LEU A 347 -45.05 -4.72 16.21
N PRO A 348 -44.59 -3.72 17.03
CA PRO A 348 -45.44 -2.62 17.47
C PRO A 348 -46.03 -1.83 16.29
N LYS A 349 -47.10 -1.04 16.59
CA LYS A 349 -47.67 -0.15 15.57
C LYS A 349 -46.61 0.82 15.04
N GLY A 350 -46.54 0.96 13.71
CA GLY A 350 -45.55 1.79 13.01
C GLY A 350 -45.09 1.12 11.73
N ARG A 351 -44.07 1.67 11.12
CA ARG A 351 -43.41 1.09 9.94
C ARG A 351 -42.02 0.58 10.36
N TRP A 352 -41.61 -0.53 9.82
CA TRP A 352 -40.39 -1.23 10.18
C TRP A 352 -39.66 -1.67 8.93
N ARG A 353 -38.36 -1.39 8.91
CA ARG A 353 -37.41 -1.98 7.96
C ARG A 353 -36.84 -3.25 8.58
N LEU A 354 -37.15 -4.40 7.96
CA LEU A 354 -36.57 -5.67 8.35
C LEU A 354 -35.29 -5.88 7.57
N LEU A 355 -34.16 -5.96 8.26
CA LEU A 355 -32.84 -6.25 7.70
C LEU A 355 -32.50 -7.71 7.98
N ARG A 356 -32.52 -8.58 6.96
CA ARG A 356 -31.93 -9.92 7.05
C ARG A 356 -30.44 -9.78 6.84
N MET A 357 -29.67 -10.04 7.87
CA MET A 357 -28.21 -9.92 7.87
C MET A 357 -27.56 -11.28 8.02
N GLY A 358 -26.54 -11.51 7.26
CA GLY A 358 -25.74 -12.71 7.30
C GLY A 358 -24.33 -12.43 6.76
N HIS A 359 -23.55 -13.46 6.59
CA HIS A 359 -22.21 -13.32 6.01
C HIS A 359 -21.95 -14.39 4.94
N THR A 360 -21.00 -14.07 4.08
CA THR A 360 -20.63 -14.91 2.93
C THR A 360 -19.17 -14.69 2.56
N SER A 361 -18.65 -15.54 1.70
CA SER A 361 -17.34 -15.31 1.08
C SER A 361 -17.32 -14.00 0.31
N THR A 362 -16.20 -13.29 0.33
CA THR A 362 -15.97 -12.13 -0.55
C THR A 362 -15.89 -12.55 -2.02
N GLY A 363 -15.55 -13.82 -2.28
CA GLY A 363 -15.34 -14.36 -3.61
C GLY A 363 -14.00 -13.99 -4.25
N HIS A 364 -13.14 -13.25 -3.52
CA HIS A 364 -11.79 -12.96 -4.01
C HIS A 364 -10.96 -14.22 -4.13
N THR A 365 -10.18 -14.28 -5.19
CA THR A 365 -9.21 -15.36 -5.44
C THR A 365 -7.82 -14.77 -5.55
N ASN A 366 -6.79 -15.60 -5.37
CA ASN A 366 -5.40 -15.19 -5.60
C ASN A 366 -5.24 -14.73 -7.05
N ALA A 367 -5.04 -13.43 -7.24
CA ALA A 367 -4.97 -12.79 -8.54
C ALA A 367 -3.75 -13.29 -9.33
N THR A 368 -3.90 -13.36 -10.65
CA THR A 368 -2.88 -13.85 -11.59
C THR A 368 -2.42 -15.28 -11.37
N ALA A 369 -3.07 -16.05 -10.50
CA ALA A 369 -2.80 -17.47 -10.32
C ALA A 369 -3.14 -18.29 -11.55
N GLY A 370 -2.40 -19.37 -11.74
CA GLY A 370 -2.68 -20.38 -12.76
C GLY A 370 -3.36 -21.63 -12.17
N GLY A 371 -2.67 -22.76 -12.17
CA GLY A 371 -3.20 -24.05 -11.76
C GLY A 371 -3.57 -24.17 -10.29
N ALA A 372 -3.06 -23.29 -9.45
CA ALA A 372 -3.41 -23.24 -8.02
C ALA A 372 -4.35 -22.06 -7.68
N LYS A 373 -5.15 -21.60 -8.63
CA LYS A 373 -6.16 -20.58 -8.39
C LYS A 373 -7.26 -21.09 -7.46
N GLY A 374 -7.62 -20.29 -6.46
CA GLY A 374 -8.69 -20.58 -5.53
C GLY A 374 -9.06 -19.37 -4.67
N LEU A 375 -9.96 -19.58 -3.73
CA LEU A 375 -10.40 -18.51 -2.83
C LEU A 375 -9.27 -18.03 -1.92
N GLU A 376 -9.27 -16.75 -1.64
CA GLU A 376 -8.43 -16.15 -0.60
C GLU A 376 -8.85 -16.68 0.77
N CYS A 377 -7.89 -17.15 1.57
CA CYS A 377 -8.16 -17.68 2.91
C CYS A 377 -8.66 -16.59 3.86
N ASP A 378 -9.49 -16.97 4.82
CA ASP A 378 -9.90 -16.10 5.93
C ASP A 378 -8.66 -15.64 6.72
N LYS A 379 -8.33 -14.35 6.61
CA LYS A 379 -7.17 -13.73 7.26
C LYS A 379 -7.32 -13.62 8.78
N PHE A 380 -8.54 -13.82 9.28
CA PHE A 380 -8.85 -13.81 10.71
C PHE A 380 -8.94 -15.21 11.31
N SER A 381 -8.57 -16.25 10.54
CA SER A 381 -8.57 -17.65 10.97
C SER A 381 -7.16 -18.25 10.91
N VAL A 382 -6.59 -18.56 12.07
CA VAL A 382 -5.29 -19.27 12.17
C VAL A 382 -5.30 -20.57 11.37
N ALA A 383 -6.42 -21.31 11.38
CA ALA A 383 -6.55 -22.57 10.67
C ALA A 383 -6.49 -22.38 9.15
N ALA A 384 -7.21 -21.38 8.62
CA ALA A 384 -7.26 -21.10 7.20
C ALA A 384 -5.89 -20.60 6.69
N VAL A 385 -5.22 -19.72 7.44
CA VAL A 385 -3.87 -19.24 7.10
C VAL A 385 -2.85 -20.38 7.12
N ASN A 386 -2.87 -21.23 8.15
CA ASN A 386 -2.01 -22.42 8.18
C ASN A 386 -2.27 -23.35 6.98
N LYS A 387 -3.53 -23.62 6.67
CA LYS A 387 -3.91 -24.48 5.54
C LYS A 387 -3.35 -23.95 4.22
N GLN A 388 -3.46 -22.63 3.99
CA GLN A 388 -2.88 -21.98 2.81
C GLN A 388 -1.36 -22.14 2.74
N ILE A 389 -0.67 -21.81 3.82
CA ILE A 389 0.80 -21.88 3.87
C ILE A 389 1.28 -23.33 3.73
N ASP A 390 0.63 -24.28 4.37
CA ASP A 390 1.05 -25.70 4.32
C ASP A 390 0.90 -26.30 2.94
N HIS A 391 -0.21 -26.00 2.23
CA HIS A 391 -0.47 -26.59 0.92
C HIS A 391 0.39 -25.98 -0.20
N TRP A 392 0.79 -24.71 -0.08
CA TRP A 392 1.62 -24.07 -1.09
C TRP A 392 3.09 -23.97 -0.65
N PHE A 393 3.40 -23.08 0.27
CA PHE A 393 4.78 -22.87 0.72
C PHE A 393 5.39 -24.15 1.32
N GLY A 394 4.62 -24.88 2.13
CA GLY A 394 5.02 -26.15 2.72
C GLY A 394 5.39 -27.21 1.68
N ALA A 395 4.71 -27.22 0.52
CA ALA A 395 5.05 -28.12 -0.57
C ALA A 395 6.43 -27.81 -1.19
N PHE A 396 6.83 -26.55 -1.29
CA PHE A 396 8.19 -26.18 -1.70
C PHE A 396 9.24 -26.61 -0.66
N MET A 397 8.94 -26.45 0.63
CA MET A 397 9.87 -26.80 1.71
C MET A 397 10.11 -28.31 1.84
N GLN A 398 9.26 -29.15 1.24
CA GLN A 398 9.45 -30.61 1.17
C GLN A 398 10.30 -31.05 -0.03
N ARG A 399 10.70 -30.13 -0.91
CA ARG A 399 11.47 -30.48 -2.11
C ARG A 399 12.95 -30.70 -1.78
N PRO A 400 13.68 -31.52 -2.57
CA PRO A 400 15.13 -31.57 -2.54
C PRO A 400 15.72 -30.16 -2.75
N HIS A 401 16.83 -29.87 -2.08
CA HIS A 401 17.50 -28.57 -2.12
C HIS A 401 16.68 -27.36 -1.61
N ALA A 402 15.58 -27.60 -0.85
CA ALA A 402 14.80 -26.51 -0.25
C ALA A 402 15.60 -25.63 0.74
N ASN A 403 16.80 -26.06 1.14
CA ASN A 403 17.72 -25.28 1.97
C ASN A 403 18.13 -23.94 1.34
N VAL A 404 17.98 -23.75 0.04
CA VAL A 404 18.21 -22.46 -0.62
C VAL A 404 17.06 -21.46 -0.44
N ILE A 405 15.89 -21.93 -0.03
CA ILE A 405 14.74 -21.08 0.28
C ILE A 405 15.00 -20.38 1.62
N ARG A 406 15.19 -19.05 1.57
CA ARG A 406 15.50 -18.22 2.73
C ARG A 406 14.33 -17.37 3.18
N TYR A 407 13.37 -17.10 2.28
CA TYR A 407 12.29 -16.18 2.52
C TYR A 407 10.94 -16.77 2.15
N MET A 408 9.99 -16.57 3.05
CA MET A 408 8.55 -16.59 2.77
C MET A 408 8.14 -15.16 2.46
N HIS A 409 7.62 -14.92 1.26
CA HIS A 409 7.24 -13.59 0.82
C HIS A 409 5.73 -13.43 0.77
N VAL A 410 5.26 -12.28 1.24
CA VAL A 410 3.89 -11.79 1.10
C VAL A 410 3.98 -10.52 0.28
N ASP A 411 3.54 -10.59 -0.95
CA ASP A 411 3.53 -9.47 -1.91
C ASP A 411 2.48 -8.43 -1.53
N SER A 412 2.31 -7.37 -2.30
CA SER A 412 1.35 -6.31 -2.02
C SER A 412 -0.07 -6.86 -1.88
N TRP A 413 -0.83 -6.28 -0.91
CA TRP A 413 -2.17 -6.77 -0.61
C TRP A 413 -3.16 -6.35 -1.69
N GLU A 414 -3.47 -7.25 -2.62
CA GLU A 414 -4.33 -6.98 -3.77
C GLU A 414 -5.61 -7.82 -3.81
N CYS A 415 -6.06 -8.33 -2.69
CA CYS A 415 -7.28 -9.13 -2.57
C CYS A 415 -8.45 -8.40 -1.89
N GLY A 416 -8.36 -7.07 -1.76
CA GLY A 416 -9.42 -6.27 -1.15
C GLY A 416 -9.52 -6.41 0.36
N SER A 417 -10.64 -5.97 0.94
CA SER A 417 -10.88 -5.96 2.38
C SER A 417 -11.80 -7.08 2.83
N GLN A 418 -11.63 -7.48 4.07
CA GLN A 418 -12.46 -8.44 4.80
C GLN A 418 -13.00 -7.76 6.06
N ASN A 419 -14.31 -7.86 6.33
CA ASN A 419 -14.92 -7.21 7.49
C ASN A 419 -15.70 -8.18 8.40
N TRP A 420 -15.58 -9.48 8.15
CA TRP A 420 -16.21 -10.52 8.95
C TRP A 420 -15.44 -11.83 8.92
N SER A 421 -15.67 -12.66 9.94
CA SER A 421 -15.35 -14.10 10.01
C SER A 421 -16.26 -14.75 11.05
N LYS A 422 -16.26 -16.08 11.13
CA LYS A 422 -17.05 -16.81 12.14
C LYS A 422 -16.74 -16.41 13.58
N THR A 423 -15.51 -15.97 13.83
CA THR A 423 -15.05 -15.58 15.18
C THR A 423 -15.10 -14.06 15.41
N PHE A 424 -15.42 -13.26 14.42
CA PHE A 424 -15.27 -11.80 14.47
C PHE A 424 -16.02 -11.15 15.64
N ALA A 425 -17.29 -11.53 15.90
CA ALA A 425 -18.05 -10.96 17.00
C ALA A 425 -17.44 -11.31 18.38
N ALA A 426 -16.89 -12.50 18.53
CA ALA A 426 -16.20 -12.92 19.76
C ALA A 426 -14.89 -12.16 19.94
N GLU A 427 -14.09 -12.03 18.89
CA GLU A 427 -12.85 -11.24 18.87
C GLU A 427 -13.12 -9.76 19.17
N PHE A 428 -14.16 -9.18 18.54
CA PHE A 428 -14.58 -7.82 18.83
C PHE A 428 -14.91 -7.63 20.32
N ARG A 429 -15.76 -8.52 20.88
CA ARG A 429 -16.12 -8.45 22.30
C ARG A 429 -14.90 -8.55 23.21
N GLN A 430 -13.98 -9.47 22.91
CA GLN A 430 -12.76 -9.64 23.69
C GLN A 430 -11.88 -8.40 23.65
N ARG A 431 -11.73 -7.77 22.47
CA ARG A 431 -10.81 -6.64 22.24
C ARG A 431 -11.41 -5.30 22.62
N ARG A 432 -12.71 -5.11 22.41
CA ARG A 432 -13.40 -3.83 22.62
C ARG A 432 -14.17 -3.76 23.95
N GLY A 433 -14.47 -4.91 24.56
CA GLY A 433 -15.11 -5.00 25.87
C GLY A 433 -16.64 -4.92 25.84
N TYR A 434 -17.28 -4.92 24.67
CA TYR A 434 -18.74 -4.91 24.52
C TYR A 434 -19.18 -5.74 23.31
N ASP A 435 -20.50 -6.01 23.21
CA ASP A 435 -21.07 -6.84 22.15
C ASP A 435 -21.33 -6.04 20.88
N LEU A 436 -20.84 -6.53 19.74
CA LEU A 436 -21.11 -5.94 18.42
C LEU A 436 -22.53 -6.22 17.89
N MET A 437 -23.13 -7.35 18.30
CA MET A 437 -24.37 -7.84 17.69
C MET A 437 -25.54 -6.84 17.75
N PRO A 438 -25.75 -6.06 18.85
CA PRO A 438 -26.79 -5.03 18.88
C PRO A 438 -26.56 -3.87 17.90
N PHE A 439 -25.35 -3.71 17.39
CA PHE A 439 -24.93 -2.64 16.48
C PHE A 439 -24.77 -3.11 15.03
N LEU A 440 -25.09 -4.37 14.72
CA LEU A 440 -24.88 -4.92 13.40
C LEU A 440 -25.56 -4.12 12.26
N PRO A 441 -26.73 -3.46 12.44
CA PRO A 441 -27.33 -2.61 11.42
C PRO A 441 -26.47 -1.43 10.94
N LEU A 442 -25.39 -1.08 11.66
CA LEU A 442 -24.38 -0.12 11.19
C LEU A 442 -23.70 -0.56 9.88
N TYR A 443 -23.59 -1.89 9.65
CA TYR A 443 -23.08 -2.44 8.39
C TYR A 443 -24.03 -2.23 7.20
N ALA A 444 -25.24 -1.78 7.45
CA ALA A 444 -26.22 -1.33 6.46
C ALA A 444 -26.45 0.19 6.50
N GLY A 445 -25.54 0.92 7.13
CA GLY A 445 -25.56 2.38 7.24
C GLY A 445 -26.57 2.95 8.23
N VAL A 446 -27.30 2.14 8.98
CA VAL A 446 -28.32 2.63 9.94
C VAL A 446 -27.65 3.54 10.98
N ALA A 447 -28.17 4.76 11.13
CA ALA A 447 -27.66 5.71 12.11
C ALA A 447 -28.03 5.27 13.54
N MET A 448 -27.03 4.97 14.34
CA MET A 448 -27.20 4.53 15.72
C MET A 448 -26.39 5.40 16.68
N GLU A 449 -26.87 5.50 17.93
CA GLU A 449 -26.14 6.17 19.00
C GLU A 449 -24.74 5.55 19.18
N ASN A 450 -23.72 6.38 19.25
CA ASN A 450 -22.31 5.98 19.25
C ASN A 450 -21.85 5.19 17.99
N GLY A 451 -22.63 5.20 16.90
CA GLY A 451 -22.34 4.40 15.70
C GLY A 451 -20.97 4.67 15.09
N GLU A 452 -20.52 5.93 15.05
CA GLU A 452 -19.19 6.27 14.54
C GLU A 452 -18.07 5.63 15.38
N GLN A 453 -18.21 5.62 16.72
CA GLN A 453 -17.24 4.96 17.59
C GLN A 453 -17.24 3.44 17.40
N VAL A 454 -18.44 2.82 17.30
CA VAL A 454 -18.52 1.37 17.04
C VAL A 454 -17.86 1.00 15.70
N LEU A 455 -18.07 1.81 14.67
CA LEU A 455 -17.42 1.59 13.36
C LEU A 455 -15.89 1.80 13.40
N ARG A 456 -15.38 2.73 14.23
CA ARG A 456 -13.95 2.81 14.52
C ARG A 456 -13.43 1.54 15.18
N ASP A 457 -14.18 1.03 16.17
CA ASP A 457 -13.83 -0.20 16.88
C ASP A 457 -13.88 -1.44 15.97
N VAL A 458 -14.79 -1.46 14.98
CA VAL A 458 -14.82 -2.48 13.92
C VAL A 458 -13.52 -2.43 13.11
N ARG A 459 -13.15 -1.25 12.58
CA ARG A 459 -11.91 -1.10 11.79
C ARG A 459 -10.65 -1.40 12.60
N GLN A 460 -10.62 -0.98 13.86
CA GLN A 460 -9.51 -1.31 14.76
C GLN A 460 -9.45 -2.84 15.02
N THR A 461 -10.59 -3.53 15.13
CA THR A 461 -10.62 -4.98 15.28
C THR A 461 -10.11 -5.69 14.03
N ILE A 462 -10.48 -5.20 12.84
CA ILE A 462 -9.95 -5.68 11.56
C ILE A 462 -8.41 -5.55 11.56
N ASN A 463 -7.88 -4.37 11.90
CA ASN A 463 -6.44 -4.15 12.00
C ASN A 463 -5.76 -5.11 12.96
N ASP A 464 -6.31 -5.26 14.16
CA ASP A 464 -5.76 -6.16 15.17
C ASP A 464 -5.71 -7.61 14.65
N LEU A 465 -6.74 -8.08 13.95
CA LEU A 465 -6.81 -9.43 13.41
C LEU A 465 -5.86 -9.65 12.23
N VAL A 466 -5.70 -8.67 11.37
CA VAL A 466 -4.69 -8.72 10.30
C VAL A 466 -3.30 -8.96 10.90
N ASN A 467 -2.97 -8.22 11.95
CA ASN A 467 -1.66 -8.33 12.59
C ASN A 467 -1.54 -9.60 13.45
N ASP A 468 -2.45 -9.78 14.41
CA ASP A 468 -2.34 -10.83 15.44
C ASP A 468 -2.69 -12.24 14.92
N ILE A 469 -3.43 -12.33 13.80
CA ILE A 469 -3.79 -13.62 13.19
C ILE A 469 -3.00 -13.88 11.92
N PHE A 470 -3.17 -13.05 10.89
CA PHE A 470 -2.54 -13.33 9.59
C PHE A 470 -1.02 -13.24 9.66
N PHE A 471 -0.48 -12.06 9.99
CA PHE A 471 0.98 -11.87 10.01
C PHE A 471 1.65 -12.63 11.15
N ALA A 472 1.02 -12.75 12.32
CA ALA A 472 1.57 -13.56 13.41
C ALA A 472 1.62 -15.05 13.05
N THR A 473 0.63 -15.56 12.31
CA THR A 473 0.63 -16.94 11.84
C THR A 473 1.68 -17.15 10.77
N ALA A 474 1.77 -16.24 9.78
CA ALA A 474 2.80 -16.27 8.74
C ALA A 474 4.21 -16.24 9.35
N LYS A 475 4.45 -15.34 10.34
CA LYS A 475 5.73 -15.25 11.06
C LYS A 475 6.09 -16.55 11.76
N ARG A 476 5.17 -17.11 12.54
CA ARG A 476 5.37 -18.37 13.23
C ARG A 476 5.66 -19.52 12.25
N ARG A 477 4.97 -19.57 11.11
CA ARG A 477 5.21 -20.58 10.07
C ARG A 477 6.56 -20.41 9.40
N ALA A 478 6.95 -19.17 9.08
CA ALA A 478 8.28 -18.88 8.57
C ALA A 478 9.38 -19.38 9.52
N GLU A 479 9.25 -19.09 10.82
CA GLU A 479 10.17 -19.58 11.85
C GLU A 479 10.22 -21.12 11.93
N GLN A 480 9.07 -21.78 11.83
CA GLN A 480 9.00 -23.25 11.83
C GLN A 480 9.70 -23.89 10.62
N TYR A 481 9.65 -23.22 9.46
CA TYR A 481 10.39 -23.64 8.28
C TYR A 481 11.86 -23.18 8.28
N GLY A 482 12.29 -22.39 9.26
CA GLY A 482 13.65 -21.85 9.34
C GLY A 482 13.95 -20.76 8.32
N VAL A 483 12.94 -20.05 7.87
CA VAL A 483 13.03 -18.94 6.90
C VAL A 483 12.58 -17.62 7.52
N GLN A 484 12.92 -16.49 6.87
CA GLN A 484 12.47 -15.16 7.28
C GLN A 484 11.19 -14.78 6.53
N LEU A 485 10.34 -13.97 7.17
CA LEU A 485 9.14 -13.40 6.58
C LEU A 485 9.48 -12.05 5.94
N SER A 486 9.24 -11.92 4.65
CA SER A 486 9.27 -10.66 3.90
C SER A 486 7.85 -10.25 3.55
N SER A 487 7.53 -8.97 3.59
CA SER A 487 6.21 -8.49 3.15
C SER A 487 6.27 -7.09 2.58
N GLU A 488 5.46 -6.86 1.57
CA GLU A 488 5.08 -5.57 1.06
C GLU A 488 3.94 -4.93 1.85
N SER A 489 3.39 -3.82 1.34
CA SER A 489 2.37 -3.03 1.99
C SER A 489 1.00 -3.72 2.01
N VAL A 490 0.26 -3.58 3.11
CA VAL A 490 -1.14 -4.00 3.23
C VAL A 490 -2.12 -2.94 2.72
N ALA A 491 -1.70 -1.71 2.70
CA ALA A 491 -2.48 -0.59 2.19
C ALA A 491 -2.14 -0.36 0.69
N PRO A 492 -3.04 0.24 -0.07
CA PRO A 492 -4.32 0.82 0.34
C PRO A 492 -5.54 -0.07 0.04
N THR A 493 -5.45 -1.36 0.19
CA THR A 493 -6.57 -2.28 -0.13
C THR A 493 -7.19 -2.93 1.09
N MET A 494 -6.40 -3.28 2.09
CA MET A 494 -6.89 -3.79 3.36
C MET A 494 -7.10 -2.69 4.39
N VAL A 495 -8.23 -2.69 5.08
CA VAL A 495 -8.53 -1.74 6.16
C VAL A 495 -7.65 -2.05 7.37
N SER A 496 -6.45 -1.48 7.38
CA SER A 496 -5.43 -1.73 8.38
C SER A 496 -4.47 -0.54 8.49
N ASP A 497 -3.57 -0.60 9.48
CA ASP A 497 -2.41 0.29 9.60
C ASP A 497 -1.31 -0.16 8.64
N GLY A 498 -0.84 0.72 7.77
CA GLY A 498 0.21 0.43 6.78
C GLY A 498 1.57 0.12 7.39
N LEU A 499 1.81 0.43 8.67
CA LEU A 499 3.10 0.23 9.33
C LEU A 499 3.09 -0.96 10.30
N GLU A 500 1.95 -1.28 10.94
CA GLU A 500 1.94 -2.17 12.11
C GLU A 500 2.36 -3.60 11.79
N HIS A 501 2.02 -4.13 10.62
CA HIS A 501 2.41 -5.49 10.23
C HIS A 501 3.93 -5.68 10.17
N TYR A 502 4.71 -4.61 9.93
CA TYR A 502 6.17 -4.66 9.96
C TYR A 502 6.75 -4.95 11.35
N ARG A 503 5.94 -4.85 12.41
CA ARG A 503 6.30 -5.36 13.74
C ARG A 503 6.65 -6.86 13.68
N LEU A 504 5.93 -7.62 12.91
CA LEU A 504 6.02 -9.08 12.78
C LEU A 504 6.87 -9.53 11.58
N VAL A 505 6.95 -8.73 10.54
CA VAL A 505 7.75 -9.01 9.34
C VAL A 505 9.24 -8.84 9.65
N ASP A 506 10.08 -9.76 9.17
CA ASP A 506 11.53 -9.65 9.34
C ASP A 506 12.14 -8.63 8.40
N ILE A 507 11.63 -8.57 7.17
CA ILE A 507 12.16 -7.72 6.11
C ILE A 507 11.01 -6.92 5.47
N PRO A 508 10.79 -5.68 5.90
CA PRO A 508 9.88 -4.74 5.26
C PRO A 508 10.26 -4.50 3.80
N MET A 509 9.25 -4.41 2.93
CA MET A 509 9.40 -4.14 1.52
C MET A 509 8.44 -3.03 1.08
N GLY A 510 8.95 -2.08 0.31
CA GLY A 510 8.18 -1.07 -0.39
C GLY A 510 8.22 -1.31 -1.90
N GLU A 511 7.67 -0.35 -2.65
CA GLU A 511 7.62 -0.43 -4.10
C GLU A 511 7.80 0.95 -4.71
N TYR A 512 8.63 1.09 -5.75
CA TYR A 512 8.76 2.32 -6.52
C TYR A 512 8.86 2.04 -8.02
N TRP A 513 8.27 2.96 -8.79
CA TRP A 513 8.04 2.78 -10.21
C TRP A 513 8.92 3.70 -11.06
N LEU A 514 9.37 3.17 -12.20
CA LEU A 514 10.15 3.88 -13.21
C LEU A 514 9.20 4.45 -14.27
N ASN A 515 9.48 5.68 -14.74
CA ASN A 515 8.75 6.35 -15.83
C ASN A 515 7.21 6.36 -15.67
N ALA A 516 6.74 6.22 -14.46
CA ALA A 516 5.33 6.09 -14.14
C ALA A 516 4.89 7.08 -13.06
N PRO A 517 4.95 8.40 -13.33
CA PRO A 517 4.68 9.42 -12.32
C PRO A 517 3.26 9.37 -11.75
N THR A 518 2.34 8.72 -12.44
CA THR A 518 0.95 8.52 -11.99
C THR A 518 0.73 7.19 -11.28
N HIS A 519 1.76 6.34 -11.18
CA HIS A 519 1.71 5.01 -10.57
C HIS A 519 2.81 4.82 -9.53
N ASP A 520 3.65 5.83 -9.29
CA ASP A 520 4.64 5.75 -8.22
C ASP A 520 3.93 5.57 -6.87
N LYS A 521 4.47 4.72 -6.01
CA LYS A 521 3.89 4.38 -4.71
C LYS A 521 4.73 4.94 -3.55
N PRO A 522 4.82 6.25 -3.41
CA PRO A 522 5.68 6.86 -2.38
C PRO A 522 5.25 6.51 -0.96
N ASN A 523 3.96 6.30 -0.72
CA ASN A 523 3.48 5.88 0.60
C ASN A 523 3.96 4.47 0.95
N ASP A 524 4.01 3.53 0.00
CA ASP A 524 4.53 2.18 0.23
C ASP A 524 6.00 2.21 0.63
N MET A 525 6.78 3.08 -0.01
CA MET A 525 8.17 3.31 0.36
C MET A 525 8.31 3.83 1.79
N LEU A 526 7.53 4.85 2.16
CA LEU A 526 7.57 5.42 3.51
C LEU A 526 7.02 4.46 4.56
N ASP A 527 6.00 3.67 4.24
CA ASP A 527 5.48 2.63 5.13
C ASP A 527 6.57 1.61 5.47
N ALA A 528 7.27 1.10 4.45
CA ALA A 528 8.34 0.12 4.65
C ALA A 528 9.55 0.71 5.40
N ILE A 529 9.99 1.92 5.02
CA ILE A 529 11.15 2.59 5.65
C ILE A 529 10.83 2.94 7.10
N SER A 530 9.72 3.66 7.35
CA SER A 530 9.32 4.04 8.70
C SER A 530 9.00 2.81 9.55
N GLY A 531 8.29 1.82 9.01
CA GLY A 531 8.01 0.56 9.68
C GLY A 531 9.27 -0.18 10.09
N ALA A 532 10.27 -0.25 9.22
CA ALA A 532 11.57 -0.83 9.55
C ALA A 532 12.27 -0.09 10.69
N HIS A 533 12.28 1.24 10.64
CA HIS A 533 12.98 2.07 11.64
C HIS A 533 12.31 1.98 13.01
N ILE A 534 10.98 2.17 13.09
CA ILE A 534 10.24 2.16 14.36
C ILE A 534 10.22 0.77 15.03
N TYR A 535 10.29 -0.30 14.25
CA TYR A 535 10.33 -1.69 14.77
C TYR A 535 11.74 -2.30 14.73
N GLY A 536 12.76 -1.50 14.41
CA GLY A 536 14.18 -1.90 14.51
C GLY A 536 14.63 -2.96 13.52
N LYS A 537 14.07 -2.98 12.31
CA LYS A 537 14.47 -3.93 11.26
C LYS A 537 15.70 -3.42 10.52
N PRO A 538 16.73 -4.25 10.30
CA PRO A 538 17.99 -3.79 9.71
C PRO A 538 17.91 -3.64 8.18
N LEU A 539 17.06 -4.42 7.52
CA LEU A 539 16.89 -4.42 6.07
C LEU A 539 15.57 -3.77 5.68
N VAL A 540 15.63 -2.92 4.69
CA VAL A 540 14.48 -2.33 4.02
C VAL A 540 14.64 -2.59 2.53
N GLN A 541 13.83 -3.47 2.00
CA GLN A 541 13.89 -3.77 0.56
C GLN A 541 12.79 -3.04 -0.20
N ALA A 542 12.91 -3.01 -1.50
CA ALA A 542 11.88 -2.48 -2.36
C ALA A 542 11.80 -3.26 -3.67
N GLU A 543 10.59 -3.56 -4.13
CA GLU A 543 10.31 -3.82 -5.51
C GLU A 543 10.72 -2.58 -6.32
N SER A 544 11.63 -2.75 -7.25
CA SER A 544 12.40 -1.65 -7.81
C SER A 544 12.25 -1.58 -9.31
N PHE A 545 11.95 -0.37 -9.81
CA PHE A 545 11.89 -0.06 -11.23
C PHE A 545 10.72 -0.71 -11.96
N THR A 546 9.64 -1.01 -11.28
CA THR A 546 8.40 -1.43 -11.94
C THR A 546 7.97 -0.36 -12.93
N GLU A 547 7.63 -0.75 -14.14
CA GLU A 547 7.27 0.15 -15.22
C GLU A 547 6.06 -0.38 -15.99
N LEU A 548 5.19 0.52 -16.43
CA LEU A 548 4.12 0.20 -17.37
C LEU A 548 4.60 0.39 -18.79
N ARG A 549 4.28 -0.56 -19.65
CA ARG A 549 4.60 -0.51 -21.08
C ARG A 549 6.11 -0.45 -21.35
N GLY A 550 6.88 -1.26 -20.64
CA GLY A 550 8.30 -1.45 -20.92
C GLY A 550 8.55 -1.86 -22.38
N VAL A 551 9.57 -1.27 -22.98
CA VAL A 551 9.89 -1.43 -24.40
C VAL A 551 11.36 -1.80 -24.64
N TRP A 552 12.08 -2.23 -23.61
CA TRP A 552 13.49 -2.65 -23.65
C TRP A 552 14.50 -1.50 -23.86
N ASP A 553 14.12 -0.25 -23.66
CA ASP A 553 14.98 0.92 -23.89
C ASP A 553 15.59 1.51 -22.60
N GLU A 554 15.26 0.98 -21.45
CA GLU A 554 15.80 1.40 -20.16
C GLU A 554 17.31 1.07 -20.07
N THR A 555 18.05 1.99 -19.48
CA THR A 555 19.51 1.86 -19.27
C THR A 555 19.89 2.17 -17.82
N PRO A 556 21.07 1.68 -17.36
CA PRO A 556 21.55 2.01 -16.01
C PRO A 556 21.61 3.52 -15.72
N ALA A 557 21.92 4.33 -16.72
CA ALA A 557 21.96 5.80 -16.58
C ALA A 557 20.57 6.40 -16.30
N MET A 558 19.51 5.83 -16.88
CA MET A 558 18.13 6.29 -16.66
C MET A 558 17.62 5.88 -15.27
N ILE A 559 17.97 4.71 -14.79
CA ILE A 559 17.44 4.15 -13.55
C ILE A 559 18.23 4.55 -12.29
N LYS A 560 19.54 4.90 -12.43
CA LYS A 560 20.40 5.29 -11.30
C LYS A 560 19.87 6.49 -10.48
N PRO A 561 19.39 7.60 -11.07
CA PRO A 561 18.90 8.72 -10.29
C PRO A 561 17.73 8.34 -9.37
N LEU A 562 16.79 7.54 -9.87
CA LEU A 562 15.64 7.04 -9.09
C LEU A 562 16.11 6.11 -7.96
N LEU A 563 17.05 5.23 -8.24
CA LEU A 563 17.66 4.36 -7.24
C LEU A 563 18.30 5.17 -6.11
N ASP A 564 19.16 6.12 -6.46
CA ASP A 564 19.90 6.91 -5.48
C ASP A 564 18.99 7.77 -4.61
N ARG A 565 17.89 8.29 -5.18
CA ARG A 565 16.85 8.97 -4.41
C ARG A 565 16.23 8.03 -3.36
N ASN A 566 15.93 6.79 -3.74
CA ASN A 566 15.35 5.81 -2.82
C ASN A 566 16.37 5.30 -1.79
N PHE A 567 17.65 5.19 -2.12
CA PHE A 567 18.71 4.99 -1.15
C PHE A 567 18.78 6.13 -0.11
N ALA A 568 18.65 7.37 -0.57
CA ALA A 568 18.62 8.53 0.31
C ALA A 568 17.34 8.58 1.19
N LEU A 569 16.22 8.03 0.74
CA LEU A 569 15.02 7.87 1.56
C LEU A 569 15.18 6.81 2.65
N GLY A 570 15.96 5.75 2.42
CA GLY A 570 16.24 4.76 3.45
C GLY A 570 16.19 3.30 3.04
N ILE A 571 15.91 2.96 1.77
CA ILE A 571 16.04 1.57 1.34
C ILE A 571 17.51 1.15 1.33
N ASN A 572 17.76 -0.12 1.55
CA ASN A 572 19.10 -0.68 1.54
C ASN A 572 19.19 -2.06 0.88
N ARG A 573 18.13 -2.50 0.18
CA ARG A 573 18.13 -3.73 -0.62
C ARG A 573 17.15 -3.63 -1.79
N VAL A 574 17.71 -3.72 -2.99
CA VAL A 574 17.00 -3.63 -4.28
C VAL A 574 16.49 -5.00 -4.69
N PHE A 575 15.25 -5.07 -5.12
CA PHE A 575 14.68 -6.17 -5.88
C PHE A 575 14.31 -5.68 -7.27
N PHE A 576 15.02 -6.13 -8.29
CA PHE A 576 14.66 -5.78 -9.66
C PHE A 576 13.30 -6.37 -10.03
N HIS A 577 12.41 -5.55 -10.51
CA HIS A 577 11.16 -5.95 -11.11
C HIS A 577 11.21 -5.61 -12.60
N VAL A 578 11.52 -6.58 -13.49
CA VAL A 578 11.41 -8.01 -13.25
C VAL A 578 12.43 -8.79 -14.08
N ASN A 579 12.75 -9.99 -13.63
CA ASN A 579 13.39 -11.03 -14.45
C ASN A 579 12.32 -12.07 -14.81
N THR A 580 11.91 -12.12 -16.06
CA THR A 580 10.93 -13.11 -16.51
C THR A 580 11.68 -14.33 -17.07
N HIS A 581 11.30 -15.51 -16.63
CA HIS A 581 11.86 -16.76 -17.17
C HIS A 581 11.66 -16.83 -18.67
N ASN A 582 12.74 -16.99 -19.43
CA ASN A 582 12.67 -17.28 -20.85
C ASN A 582 12.90 -18.78 -21.09
N PRO A 583 11.85 -19.54 -21.47
CA PRO A 583 11.97 -20.97 -21.72
C PRO A 583 12.72 -21.32 -23.01
N TRP A 584 12.88 -20.35 -23.90
CA TRP A 584 13.52 -20.55 -25.19
C TRP A 584 14.96 -20.06 -25.20
N MET A 585 15.83 -20.76 -25.91
CA MET A 585 17.23 -20.37 -26.10
C MET A 585 17.46 -19.64 -27.41
N ASP A 586 16.55 -19.74 -28.35
CA ASP A 586 16.62 -19.25 -29.73
C ASP A 586 15.66 -18.09 -30.05
N LYS A 587 14.78 -17.71 -29.10
CA LYS A 587 13.83 -16.59 -29.25
C LYS A 587 14.30 -15.37 -28.49
N LYS A 588 14.41 -14.24 -29.19
CA LYS A 588 14.80 -12.94 -28.63
C LYS A 588 13.92 -11.81 -29.19
N PRO A 589 13.53 -10.84 -28.37
CA PRO A 589 13.63 -10.85 -26.89
C PRO A 589 12.74 -11.97 -26.35
N GLY A 590 13.02 -12.49 -25.17
CA GLY A 590 12.26 -13.61 -24.59
C GLY A 590 10.91 -13.22 -24.00
N MET A 591 10.44 -14.04 -23.07
CA MET A 591 9.21 -13.79 -22.32
C MET A 591 9.31 -12.50 -21.51
N THR A 592 8.22 -11.79 -21.37
CA THR A 592 8.04 -10.64 -20.48
C THR A 592 6.84 -10.81 -19.57
N LEU A 593 6.72 -9.99 -18.54
CA LEU A 593 5.53 -9.91 -17.70
C LEU A 593 4.48 -8.98 -18.36
N ASP A 594 3.99 -9.40 -19.54
CA ASP A 594 2.96 -8.70 -20.31
C ASP A 594 3.22 -7.18 -20.54
N GLY A 595 4.49 -6.79 -20.63
CA GLY A 595 4.90 -5.40 -20.79
C GLY A 595 5.04 -4.60 -19.48
N ILE A 596 4.99 -5.29 -18.34
CA ILE A 596 5.21 -4.67 -17.02
C ILE A 596 6.63 -4.96 -16.55
N GLY A 597 7.29 -3.98 -15.95
CA GLY A 597 8.61 -4.10 -15.35
C GLY A 597 9.76 -3.61 -16.21
N LEU A 598 10.94 -3.56 -15.61
CA LEU A 598 12.20 -3.09 -16.21
C LEU A 598 12.81 -4.09 -17.22
N PHE A 599 12.41 -5.33 -17.31
CA PHE A 599 13.02 -6.41 -18.09
C PHE A 599 14.51 -6.62 -17.79
N PHE A 600 14.85 -6.75 -16.51
CA PHE A 600 16.21 -7.05 -16.07
C PHE A 600 16.50 -8.55 -16.17
N GLN A 601 16.72 -9.04 -17.38
CA GLN A 601 16.87 -10.45 -17.72
C GLN A 601 17.91 -10.68 -18.79
N ARG A 602 18.33 -11.94 -19.00
CA ARG A 602 19.46 -12.32 -19.89
C ARG A 602 19.28 -11.89 -21.36
N ASP A 603 18.08 -11.55 -21.79
CA ASP A 603 17.80 -11.11 -23.16
C ASP A 603 17.90 -9.58 -23.32
N GLN A 604 18.00 -8.82 -22.22
CA GLN A 604 18.29 -7.39 -22.27
C GLN A 604 19.70 -7.16 -22.85
N THR A 605 19.83 -6.21 -23.77
CA THR A 605 21.06 -5.97 -24.53
C THR A 605 22.26 -5.63 -23.66
N TRP A 606 22.06 -4.99 -22.53
CA TRP A 606 23.11 -4.60 -21.59
C TRP A 606 23.22 -5.47 -20.34
N PHE A 607 22.46 -6.58 -20.26
CA PHE A 607 22.36 -7.37 -19.03
C PHE A 607 23.72 -7.89 -18.53
N ALA A 608 24.53 -8.42 -19.42
CA ALA A 608 25.86 -8.95 -19.04
C ALA A 608 26.78 -7.83 -18.51
N GLU A 609 26.84 -6.71 -19.20
CA GLU A 609 27.60 -5.52 -18.81
C GLU A 609 26.96 -4.81 -17.59
N GLY A 610 25.71 -5.03 -17.36
CA GLY A 610 24.93 -4.57 -16.19
C GLY A 610 25.53 -5.00 -14.85
N LYS A 611 26.46 -5.96 -14.86
CA LYS A 611 27.25 -6.33 -13.69
C LYS A 611 27.94 -5.11 -13.04
N VAL A 612 28.39 -4.15 -13.80
CA VAL A 612 29.02 -2.92 -13.27
C VAL A 612 28.02 -2.13 -12.42
N PHE A 613 26.78 -2.06 -12.87
CA PHE A 613 25.69 -1.41 -12.14
C PHE A 613 25.28 -2.22 -10.90
N VAL A 614 25.19 -3.54 -11.01
CA VAL A 614 24.92 -4.44 -9.87
C VAL A 614 26.03 -4.34 -8.82
N ASP A 615 27.29 -4.23 -9.23
CA ASP A 615 28.43 -4.01 -8.32
C ASP A 615 28.33 -2.64 -7.62
N TYR A 616 27.90 -1.57 -8.32
CA TYR A 616 27.60 -0.27 -7.73
C TYR A 616 26.51 -0.39 -6.65
N ILE A 617 25.37 -1.01 -6.97
CA ILE A 617 24.27 -1.24 -6.02
C ILE A 617 24.77 -2.00 -4.79
N THR A 618 25.54 -3.06 -5.00
CA THR A 618 26.09 -3.89 -3.91
C THR A 618 26.98 -3.08 -2.99
N ARG A 619 27.87 -2.22 -3.54
CA ARG A 619 28.74 -1.34 -2.74
C ARG A 619 27.93 -0.33 -1.91
N CYS A 620 26.90 0.27 -2.52
CA CYS A 620 26.01 1.17 -1.80
C CYS A 620 25.26 0.43 -0.67
N GLN A 621 24.67 -0.73 -0.98
CA GLN A 621 23.91 -1.51 0.00
C GLN A 621 24.78 -1.99 1.17
N GLN A 622 26.03 -2.37 0.92
CA GLN A 622 26.96 -2.76 1.98
C GLN A 622 27.11 -1.65 3.03
N LEU A 623 27.25 -0.39 2.61
CA LEU A 623 27.38 0.74 3.54
C LEU A 623 26.04 1.14 4.15
N LEU A 624 24.97 1.13 3.36
CA LEU A 624 23.62 1.50 3.82
C LEU A 624 22.98 0.47 4.75
N GLN A 625 23.46 -0.76 4.80
CA GLN A 625 23.05 -1.79 5.76
C GLN A 625 23.81 -1.72 7.08
N MET A 626 24.89 -0.93 7.16
CA MET A 626 25.66 -0.80 8.39
C MET A 626 24.99 0.11 9.41
N GLY A 627 25.14 -0.22 10.69
CA GLY A 627 24.66 0.59 11.80
C GLY A 627 23.14 0.82 11.81
N LYS A 628 22.74 1.96 12.31
CA LYS A 628 21.34 2.39 12.40
C LYS A 628 21.11 3.67 11.60
N PRO A 629 19.91 3.89 11.06
CA PRO A 629 19.58 5.17 10.45
C PRO A 629 19.58 6.29 11.50
N VAL A 630 19.97 7.48 11.09
CA VAL A 630 19.87 8.67 11.93
C VAL A 630 18.66 9.48 11.47
N VAL A 631 17.60 9.42 12.27
CA VAL A 631 16.35 10.11 12.03
C VAL A 631 15.96 10.83 13.30
N ASP A 632 15.75 12.13 13.23
CA ASP A 632 15.51 12.96 14.42
C ASP A 632 14.03 13.26 14.67
N ILE A 633 13.18 13.18 13.65
CA ILE A 633 11.78 13.59 13.70
C ILE A 633 10.88 12.37 13.51
N ALA A 634 9.93 12.18 14.42
CA ALA A 634 8.79 11.29 14.23
C ALA A 634 7.55 12.11 13.88
N VAL A 635 6.71 11.59 12.97
CA VAL A 635 5.42 12.19 12.61
C VAL A 635 4.31 11.21 12.93
N PHE A 636 3.41 11.57 13.83
CA PHE A 636 2.32 10.70 14.24
C PHE A 636 1.30 10.53 13.12
N THR A 637 0.93 9.29 12.80
CA THR A 637 -0.01 8.97 11.73
C THR A 637 -1.47 8.97 12.15
N GLY A 638 -1.75 9.11 13.46
CA GLY A 638 -3.11 9.09 14.02
C GLY A 638 -3.49 7.74 14.61
N GLU A 639 -4.75 7.64 15.01
CA GLU A 639 -5.33 6.43 15.62
C GLU A 639 -6.46 5.83 14.78
N GLU A 640 -6.93 6.54 13.77
CA GLU A 640 -8.01 6.10 12.89
C GLU A 640 -7.51 5.06 11.88
N MET A 641 -8.32 4.02 11.66
CA MET A 641 -8.08 3.02 10.62
C MET A 641 -8.98 3.28 9.41
N PRO A 642 -8.48 3.06 8.19
CA PRO A 642 -7.09 2.73 7.85
C PRO A 642 -6.14 3.93 7.96
N SER A 643 -4.85 3.66 8.14
CA SER A 643 -3.82 4.70 8.20
C SER A 643 -2.57 4.32 7.39
N ARG A 644 -1.78 5.32 7.01
CA ARG A 644 -0.52 5.17 6.28
C ARG A 644 0.49 6.23 6.71
N SER A 645 1.73 6.07 6.28
CA SER A 645 2.78 7.08 6.42
C SER A 645 2.33 8.42 5.84
N LEU A 646 2.77 9.51 6.46
CA LEU A 646 2.51 10.86 5.96
C LEU A 646 3.62 11.28 5.00
N THR A 647 3.23 11.65 3.80
CA THR A 647 4.13 12.18 2.77
C THR A 647 4.63 13.57 3.15
N PRO A 648 5.79 14.03 2.61
CA PRO A 648 6.38 15.33 2.96
C PRO A 648 5.41 16.50 2.80
N ASP A 649 4.65 16.53 1.73
CA ASP A 649 3.65 17.56 1.42
C ASP A 649 2.56 17.68 2.49
N ARG A 650 2.15 16.57 3.09
CA ARG A 650 1.13 16.57 4.15
C ARG A 650 1.61 17.17 5.47
N ILE A 651 2.91 17.19 5.72
CA ILE A 651 3.48 17.77 6.95
C ILE A 651 3.92 19.23 6.80
N VAL A 652 4.03 19.74 5.57
CA VAL A 652 4.39 21.15 5.29
C VAL A 652 3.53 22.14 6.10
N PRO A 653 2.20 21.99 6.17
CA PRO A 653 1.37 22.92 6.96
C PRO A 653 1.68 22.95 8.46
N MET A 654 2.30 21.88 8.99
CA MET A 654 2.72 21.82 10.39
C MET A 654 4.06 22.52 10.66
N LEU A 655 4.80 22.87 9.62
CA LEU A 655 6.15 23.40 9.70
C LEU A 655 6.31 24.75 8.95
N PRO A 656 5.40 25.74 9.11
CA PRO A 656 5.42 26.97 8.33
C PRO A 656 6.69 27.80 8.55
N GLY A 657 7.33 27.69 9.72
CA GLY A 657 8.61 28.34 9.97
C GLY A 657 9.78 27.77 9.15
N MET A 658 9.66 26.51 8.70
CA MET A 658 10.65 25.86 7.83
C MET A 658 10.43 26.20 6.35
N PHE A 659 9.18 26.19 5.93
CA PHE A 659 8.82 26.30 4.50
C PHE A 659 8.37 27.69 4.06
N GLY A 660 7.97 28.54 5.01
CA GLY A 660 7.41 29.86 4.75
C GLY A 660 5.91 29.82 4.38
N SER A 661 5.24 30.96 4.57
CA SER A 661 3.78 31.08 4.39
C SER A 661 3.32 30.84 2.96
N GLU A 662 4.13 31.23 1.98
CA GLU A 662 3.81 31.05 0.57
C GLU A 662 3.77 29.55 0.19
N ARG A 663 4.79 28.79 0.60
CA ARG A 663 4.83 27.34 0.35
C ARG A 663 3.68 26.61 1.08
N VAL A 664 3.40 27.00 2.32
CA VAL A 664 2.28 26.43 3.08
C VAL A 664 0.94 26.68 2.39
N ALA A 665 0.69 27.91 1.92
CA ALA A 665 -0.53 28.25 1.20
C ALA A 665 -0.63 27.46 -0.12
N ALA A 666 0.47 27.34 -0.87
CA ALA A 666 0.52 26.57 -2.11
C ALA A 666 0.21 25.08 -1.86
N GLU A 667 0.76 24.47 -0.81
CA GLU A 667 0.47 23.09 -0.45
C GLU A 667 -0.98 22.88 0.01
N GLN A 668 -1.51 23.79 0.81
CA GLN A 668 -2.92 23.73 1.21
C GLN A 668 -3.86 23.82 0.00
N ALA A 669 -3.59 24.72 -0.93
CA ALA A 669 -4.36 24.83 -2.18
C ALA A 669 -4.23 23.56 -3.05
N ARG A 670 -3.03 23.00 -3.13
CA ARG A 670 -2.77 21.76 -3.86
C ARG A 670 -3.52 20.58 -3.24
N LEU A 671 -3.41 20.39 -1.93
CA LEU A 671 -4.11 19.30 -1.21
C LEU A 671 -5.64 19.46 -1.27
N ALA A 672 -6.14 20.69 -1.29
CA ALA A 672 -7.56 20.98 -1.50
C ALA A 672 -7.97 20.95 -3.00
N ASN A 673 -7.04 20.71 -3.90
CA ASN A 673 -7.26 20.65 -5.34
C ASN A 673 -7.81 21.95 -5.95
N GLN A 674 -7.40 23.09 -5.41
CA GLN A 674 -7.88 24.40 -5.81
C GLN A 674 -6.93 25.05 -6.81
N GLY A 675 -7.46 25.44 -7.99
CA GLY A 675 -6.72 26.17 -9.00
C GLY A 675 -5.49 25.43 -9.57
N GLN A 676 -5.47 24.14 -9.50
CA GLN A 676 -4.33 23.35 -9.95
C GLN A 676 -4.49 22.93 -11.41
N PRO A 677 -3.45 23.10 -12.24
CA PRO A 677 -3.50 22.68 -13.63
C PRO A 677 -3.48 21.14 -13.72
N MET A 678 -4.15 20.60 -14.70
CA MET A 678 -4.02 19.22 -15.13
C MET A 678 -2.94 19.12 -16.21
N ILE A 679 -2.02 18.18 -16.05
CA ILE A 679 -0.95 17.91 -17.00
C ILE A 679 -1.23 16.53 -17.61
N GLU A 680 -1.48 16.48 -18.90
CA GLU A 680 -1.64 15.22 -19.63
C GLU A 680 -0.28 14.57 -19.90
N SER A 681 -0.22 13.27 -19.76
CA SER A 681 0.93 12.43 -20.05
C SER A 681 0.48 11.16 -20.79
N PRO A 682 1.39 10.44 -21.46
CA PRO A 682 1.05 9.18 -22.17
C PRO A 682 0.39 8.11 -21.27
N VAL A 683 0.62 8.15 -19.95
CA VAL A 683 0.07 7.22 -18.97
C VAL A 683 -1.14 7.78 -18.20
N GLY A 684 -1.64 8.96 -18.58
CA GLY A 684 -2.82 9.57 -17.95
C GLY A 684 -2.64 11.05 -17.66
N VAL A 685 -3.53 11.61 -16.85
CA VAL A 685 -3.52 13.01 -16.46
C VAL A 685 -2.89 13.15 -15.08
N ARG A 686 -1.88 14.02 -14.99
CA ARG A 686 -1.31 14.44 -13.70
C ARG A 686 -2.19 15.54 -13.10
N HIS A 687 -2.82 15.21 -11.98
CA HIS A 687 -3.46 16.23 -11.16
C HIS A 687 -2.51 16.60 -10.03
N SER A 688 -2.21 17.89 -9.88
CA SER A 688 -1.18 18.35 -8.94
C SER A 688 -1.45 17.99 -7.49
N ALA A 689 -2.71 17.80 -7.10
CA ALA A 689 -3.05 17.37 -5.76
C ALA A 689 -2.81 15.88 -5.49
N GLY A 690 -2.84 15.06 -6.54
CA GLY A 690 -2.59 13.63 -6.41
C GLY A 690 -1.16 13.21 -6.73
N ILE A 691 -0.33 14.15 -7.21
CA ILE A 691 1.05 13.86 -7.58
C ILE A 691 2.00 14.66 -6.74
N ILE A 692 2.87 13.94 -6.10
CA ILE A 692 3.99 14.48 -5.38
C ILE A 692 5.01 14.96 -6.41
N ASP A 693 5.41 16.24 -6.33
CA ASP A 693 6.56 16.69 -7.09
C ASP A 693 7.77 15.91 -6.60
N LEU A 694 8.40 15.16 -7.49
CA LEU A 694 9.58 14.36 -7.16
C LEU A 694 10.71 15.19 -6.55
N LYS A 695 10.76 16.49 -6.81
CA LYS A 695 11.68 17.42 -6.17
C LYS A 695 11.46 17.52 -4.67
N ASP A 696 10.22 17.41 -4.20
CA ASP A 696 9.88 17.44 -2.77
C ASP A 696 10.42 16.21 -2.02
N TRP A 697 10.83 15.15 -2.74
CA TRP A 697 11.43 13.96 -2.18
C TRP A 697 12.96 14.03 -2.10
N ILE A 698 13.54 15.13 -2.58
CA ILE A 698 14.97 15.39 -2.50
C ILE A 698 15.23 16.25 -1.26
N ASN A 699 15.69 15.63 -0.17
CA ASN A 699 15.93 16.30 1.11
C ASN A 699 14.66 17.05 1.61
N PRO A 700 13.53 16.34 1.80
CA PRO A 700 12.20 16.95 1.94
C PRO A 700 12.04 17.88 3.14
N LEU A 701 12.79 17.69 4.21
CA LEU A 701 12.80 18.57 5.40
C LEU A 701 14.11 19.35 5.54
N HIS A 702 14.75 19.68 4.42
CA HIS A 702 15.90 20.59 4.36
C HIS A 702 17.02 20.28 5.36
N GLY A 703 17.42 19.02 5.44
CA GLY A 703 18.51 18.55 6.30
C GLY A 703 18.06 17.92 7.62
N TYR A 704 16.77 17.65 7.75
CA TYR A 704 16.22 16.73 8.73
C TYR A 704 15.68 15.48 8.04
N GLN A 705 15.79 14.34 8.73
CA GLN A 705 15.12 13.11 8.34
C GLN A 705 13.94 12.85 9.27
N TYR A 706 12.86 12.25 8.75
CA TYR A 706 11.71 11.88 9.55
C TYR A 706 11.22 10.47 9.25
N ASP A 707 10.58 9.86 10.24
CA ASP A 707 9.80 8.64 10.12
C ASP A 707 8.34 8.91 10.48
N SER A 708 7.42 8.23 9.81
CA SER A 708 6.05 8.12 10.29
C SER A 708 6.00 7.16 11.48
N MET A 709 5.17 7.46 12.47
CA MET A 709 5.03 6.67 13.69
C MET A 709 3.56 6.42 13.98
N ASN A 710 3.17 5.15 13.96
CA ASN A 710 1.81 4.74 14.26
C ASN A 710 1.54 4.66 15.77
N LYS A 711 0.28 4.41 16.11
CA LYS A 711 -0.20 4.27 17.49
C LYS A 711 0.54 3.18 18.26
N ASP A 712 0.70 1.99 17.65
CA ASP A 712 1.37 0.86 18.30
C ASP A 712 2.80 1.19 18.68
N ALA A 713 3.58 1.72 17.73
CA ALA A 713 4.97 2.08 18.00
C ALA A 713 5.10 3.20 19.01
N LEU A 714 4.25 4.24 18.92
CA LEU A 714 4.29 5.36 19.87
C LEU A 714 4.03 4.89 21.31
N LEU A 715 3.12 3.95 21.51
CA LEU A 715 2.78 3.43 22.84
C LEU A 715 3.78 2.38 23.36
N HIS A 716 4.30 1.50 22.50
CA HIS A 716 4.96 0.27 22.93
C HIS A 716 6.46 0.22 22.59
N GLN A 717 6.93 1.04 21.62
CA GLN A 717 8.35 1.02 21.25
C GLN A 717 9.16 2.10 22.00
N PRO A 718 10.48 1.89 22.15
CA PRO A 718 11.37 2.95 22.62
C PRO A 718 11.32 4.17 21.67
N PHE A 719 11.18 5.36 22.23
CA PHE A 719 11.16 6.59 21.45
C PHE A 719 12.57 7.16 21.32
N ASN A 720 13.19 7.03 20.17
CA ASN A 720 14.57 7.43 19.89
C ASN A 720 14.69 8.70 19.04
N TYR A 721 13.62 9.47 18.92
CA TYR A 721 13.57 10.71 18.14
C TYR A 721 13.70 11.93 19.06
N LYS A 722 14.17 13.04 18.51
CA LYS A 722 14.31 14.31 19.22
C LYS A 722 13.04 15.16 19.18
N ALA A 723 12.24 15.00 18.12
CA ALA A 723 10.99 15.71 17.97
C ALA A 723 9.85 14.76 17.56
N LEU A 724 8.63 15.09 17.97
CA LEU A 724 7.39 14.45 17.56
C LEU A 724 6.44 15.51 16.98
N VAL A 725 6.08 15.35 15.71
CA VAL A 725 5.04 16.15 15.07
C VAL A 725 3.70 15.42 15.26
N VAL A 726 2.73 16.13 15.85
CA VAL A 726 1.34 15.65 16.01
C VAL A 726 0.45 16.55 15.19
N PRO A 727 0.01 16.11 13.98
CA PRO A 727 -0.82 16.95 13.11
C PRO A 727 -2.10 17.44 13.79
N THR A 728 -2.42 18.72 13.65
CA THR A 728 -3.53 19.40 14.37
C THR A 728 -4.91 18.90 14.00
N TRP A 729 -5.05 18.24 12.83
CA TRP A 729 -6.32 17.66 12.39
C TRP A 729 -6.60 16.27 13.00
N MET A 730 -5.65 15.70 13.75
CA MET A 730 -5.80 14.40 14.39
C MET A 730 -6.34 14.57 15.81
N GLN A 731 -7.36 13.79 16.14
CA GLN A 731 -7.81 13.62 17.51
C GLN A 731 -6.94 12.56 18.19
N VAL A 732 -6.58 12.80 19.44
CA VAL A 732 -5.75 11.87 20.21
C VAL A 732 -6.52 11.37 21.43
N SER A 733 -6.43 10.07 21.68
CA SER A 733 -7.00 9.43 22.86
C SER A 733 -6.27 9.85 24.15
N PRO A 734 -6.88 9.64 25.32
CA PRO A 734 -6.20 9.88 26.60
C PRO A 734 -4.87 9.13 26.75
N ALA A 735 -4.77 7.93 26.19
CA ALA A 735 -3.55 7.13 26.24
C ALA A 735 -2.41 7.77 25.42
N ILE A 736 -2.71 8.17 24.19
CA ILE A 736 -1.75 8.88 23.32
C ILE A 736 -1.37 10.23 23.94
N LYS A 737 -2.33 10.98 24.46
CA LYS A 737 -2.06 12.24 25.15
C LYS A 737 -1.11 12.05 26.34
N ALA A 738 -1.36 11.05 27.17
CA ALA A 738 -0.49 10.73 28.31
C ALA A 738 0.94 10.39 27.86
N ARG A 739 1.09 9.65 26.74
CA ARG A 739 2.40 9.31 26.17
C ARG A 739 3.10 10.55 25.63
N ILE A 740 2.41 11.42 24.91
CA ILE A 740 2.95 12.70 24.43
C ILE A 740 3.44 13.57 25.60
N ASP A 741 2.64 13.68 26.67
CA ASP A 741 3.01 14.43 27.86
C ASP A 741 4.22 13.81 28.59
N GLN A 742 4.35 12.48 28.57
CA GLN A 742 5.53 11.80 29.06
C GLN A 742 6.78 12.17 28.24
N LEU A 743 6.68 12.11 26.92
CA LEU A 743 7.78 12.44 25.99
C LEU A 743 8.22 13.91 26.15
N ARG A 744 7.24 14.82 26.31
CA ARG A 744 7.52 16.25 26.60
C ARG A 744 8.33 16.41 27.87
N ARG A 745 7.96 15.69 28.95
CA ARG A 745 8.74 15.71 30.23
C ARG A 745 10.14 15.10 30.07
N GLN A 746 10.35 14.21 29.11
CA GLN A 746 11.66 13.62 28.82
C GLN A 746 12.53 14.52 27.92
N GLY A 747 12.05 15.70 27.54
CA GLY A 747 12.78 16.66 26.72
C GLY A 747 12.58 16.50 25.20
N VAL A 748 11.65 15.65 24.76
CA VAL A 748 11.29 15.57 23.35
C VAL A 748 10.54 16.84 22.94
N GLN A 749 10.93 17.45 21.84
CA GLN A 749 10.21 18.58 21.27
C GLN A 749 8.89 18.12 20.67
N ILE A 750 7.76 18.54 21.24
CA ILE A 750 6.43 18.21 20.71
C ILE A 750 5.93 19.36 19.85
N ILE A 751 5.60 19.05 18.59
CA ILE A 751 5.05 19.97 17.61
C ILE A 751 3.59 19.59 17.40
N ASP A 752 2.70 20.10 18.24
CA ASP A 752 1.25 19.87 18.24
C ASP A 752 0.47 21.12 17.81
N GLN A 753 1.18 22.15 17.38
CA GLN A 753 0.68 23.35 16.72
C GLN A 753 1.60 23.71 15.56
N PRO A 754 1.16 24.49 14.56
CA PRO A 754 2.03 24.91 13.47
C PRO A 754 3.33 25.56 14.00
N TYR A 755 4.45 25.04 13.53
CA TYR A 755 5.78 25.49 13.98
C TYR A 755 6.26 26.68 13.16
N HIS A 756 6.33 27.85 13.77
CA HIS A 756 6.63 29.12 13.11
C HIS A 756 8.10 29.54 13.14
N GLN A 757 8.97 28.79 13.80
CA GLN A 757 10.40 29.10 13.83
C GLN A 757 11.10 28.63 12.55
N THR A 758 12.24 29.26 12.22
CA THR A 758 13.01 28.95 11.00
C THR A 758 13.80 27.65 11.07
N ALA A 759 13.97 27.08 12.26
CA ALA A 759 14.61 25.80 12.50
C ALA A 759 14.03 25.12 13.75
N LEU A 760 14.20 23.80 13.85
CA LEU A 760 13.89 23.07 15.08
C LEU A 760 15.06 23.27 16.06
N GLU A 761 14.93 24.23 16.96
CA GLU A 761 16.03 24.75 17.79
C GLU A 761 16.78 23.68 18.58
N THR A 762 16.05 22.75 19.19
CA THR A 762 16.64 21.70 20.02
C THR A 762 17.14 20.49 19.22
N VAL A 763 16.68 20.33 18.00
CA VAL A 763 17.04 19.20 17.15
C VAL A 763 18.34 19.46 16.40
N GLY A 764 18.45 20.62 15.76
CA GLY A 764 19.55 20.97 14.87
C GLY A 764 19.54 20.12 13.59
N ARG A 765 19.87 20.70 12.46
CA ARG A 765 19.94 19.98 11.18
C ARG A 765 21.04 18.94 11.20
N ASP A 766 20.77 17.79 10.63
CA ASP A 766 21.75 16.73 10.46
C ASP A 766 22.71 17.02 9.29
N ALA A 767 22.19 17.62 8.21
CA ALA A 767 22.98 18.05 7.07
C ALA A 767 22.48 19.38 6.51
N ILE A 768 23.40 20.23 6.05
CA ILE A 768 23.08 21.43 5.25
C ILE A 768 23.69 21.20 3.87
N LEU A 769 22.81 21.07 2.91
CA LEU A 769 23.13 20.69 1.52
C LEU A 769 22.43 21.65 0.56
N PRO A 770 22.93 21.83 -0.66
CA PRO A 770 22.24 22.61 -1.68
C PRO A 770 20.96 21.89 -2.14
N GLU A 771 20.06 22.68 -2.73
CA GLU A 771 18.86 22.13 -3.41
C GLU A 771 19.27 21.08 -4.46
N GLY A 772 18.49 20.00 -4.55
CA GLY A 772 18.69 18.91 -5.49
C GLY A 772 19.76 17.90 -5.08
N VAL A 773 20.31 18.00 -3.87
CA VAL A 773 21.17 16.97 -3.29
C VAL A 773 20.43 16.21 -2.19
N ALA A 774 20.21 14.93 -2.41
CA ALA A 774 19.61 14.02 -1.45
C ALA A 774 20.69 13.38 -0.55
N TYR A 775 20.29 12.95 0.66
CA TYR A 775 21.21 12.28 1.57
C TYR A 775 20.54 11.23 2.44
N ALA A 776 21.33 10.27 2.90
CA ALA A 776 21.01 9.39 4.01
C ALA A 776 22.16 9.40 5.03
N HIS A 777 21.85 9.23 6.30
CA HIS A 777 22.83 9.13 7.37
C HIS A 777 22.68 7.82 8.15
N ARG A 778 23.76 7.07 8.27
CA ARG A 778 23.86 5.84 9.07
C ARG A 778 24.91 5.99 10.14
N LYS A 779 24.65 5.47 11.34
CA LYS A 779 25.58 5.51 12.46
C LYS A 779 25.90 4.13 12.97
N THR A 780 27.19 3.83 13.04
CA THR A 780 27.74 2.64 13.72
C THR A 780 28.26 3.00 15.12
N ALA A 781 28.92 2.09 15.80
CA ALA A 781 29.55 2.38 17.08
C ALA A 781 30.72 3.39 16.96
N ASP A 782 31.40 3.41 15.83
CA ASP A 782 32.67 4.13 15.61
C ASP A 782 32.70 5.00 14.35
N SER A 783 31.57 5.09 13.63
CA SER A 783 31.51 5.84 12.36
C SER A 783 30.15 6.45 12.12
N ASP A 784 30.12 7.63 11.50
CA ASP A 784 28.94 8.26 10.89
C ASP A 784 29.12 8.22 9.36
N ILE A 785 28.15 7.62 8.65
CA ILE A 785 28.21 7.33 7.23
C ILE A 785 27.12 8.14 6.51
N TYR A 786 27.53 9.14 5.73
CA TYR A 786 26.64 9.94 4.90
C TYR A 786 26.70 9.47 3.45
N PHE A 787 25.54 9.12 2.88
CA PHE A 787 25.37 8.95 1.44
C PHE A 787 24.85 10.24 0.85
N LEU A 788 25.43 10.72 -0.23
CA LEU A 788 25.02 11.91 -0.98
C LEU A 788 24.70 11.54 -2.41
N SER A 789 23.65 12.11 -2.96
CA SER A 789 23.28 11.96 -4.38
C SER A 789 22.82 13.28 -4.98
N ASN A 790 23.51 13.68 -6.06
CA ASN A 790 23.06 14.78 -6.91
C ASN A 790 21.90 14.30 -7.80
N GLN A 791 20.73 14.84 -7.59
CA GLN A 791 19.51 14.51 -8.33
C GLN A 791 19.26 15.44 -9.53
N GLN A 792 20.31 16.16 -9.98
CA GLN A 792 20.24 17.13 -11.08
C GLN A 792 21.09 16.65 -12.26
N ASP A 793 20.74 17.13 -13.45
CA ASP A 793 21.43 16.88 -14.72
C ASP A 793 22.67 17.77 -14.95
N LYS A 794 23.13 18.45 -13.89
CA LYS A 794 24.30 19.35 -13.89
C LYS A 794 25.27 19.00 -12.75
N THR A 795 26.53 19.34 -12.94
CA THR A 795 27.53 19.27 -11.87
C THR A 795 27.22 20.28 -10.77
N VAL A 796 27.28 19.82 -9.52
CA VAL A 796 27.08 20.63 -8.33
C VAL A 796 28.34 20.59 -7.49
N THR A 797 28.88 21.79 -7.17
CA THR A 797 30.05 21.95 -6.30
C THR A 797 29.63 22.73 -5.06
N PHE A 798 29.86 22.18 -3.87
CA PHE A 798 29.42 22.74 -2.62
C PHE A 798 30.28 22.25 -1.45
N GLN A 799 30.19 22.94 -0.34
CA GLN A 799 30.78 22.51 0.93
C GLN A 799 29.63 22.02 1.84
N PRO A 800 29.50 20.70 2.06
CA PRO A 800 28.47 20.20 2.97
C PRO A 800 28.81 20.52 4.41
N VAL A 801 27.77 20.73 5.23
CA VAL A 801 27.92 20.85 6.69
C VAL A 801 27.13 19.72 7.30
N PHE A 802 27.80 18.85 8.06
CA PHE A 802 27.20 17.74 8.77
C PHE A 802 27.27 17.90 10.28
N ARG A 803 26.25 17.47 10.98
CA ARG A 803 26.23 17.50 12.44
C ARG A 803 27.34 16.62 13.07
N ALA A 804 27.65 15.50 12.41
CA ALA A 804 28.68 14.56 12.87
C ALA A 804 30.09 14.88 12.35
N GLN A 805 30.35 16.07 11.83
CA GLN A 805 31.64 16.48 11.26
C GLN A 805 32.77 16.33 12.27
N GLN A 806 33.87 15.69 11.84
CA GLN A 806 35.10 15.47 12.60
C GLN A 806 36.31 15.77 11.71
N GLU A 807 37.51 15.92 12.33
CA GLU A 807 38.74 16.21 11.59
C GLU A 807 39.15 15.08 10.61
N GLN A 808 38.90 13.82 11.02
CA GLN A 808 39.20 12.67 10.18
C GLN A 808 37.96 12.22 9.44
N ALA A 809 38.01 12.29 8.13
CA ALA A 809 36.95 11.82 7.27
C ALA A 809 37.52 11.21 5.99
N THR A 810 36.71 10.37 5.36
CA THR A 810 37.06 9.66 4.14
C THR A 810 35.91 9.78 3.16
N CYS A 811 36.23 10.12 1.91
CA CYS A 811 35.31 9.98 0.78
C CYS A 811 35.44 8.61 0.14
N TYR A 812 34.30 8.04 -0.24
CA TYR A 812 34.23 6.82 -1.04
C TYR A 812 33.26 7.01 -2.22
N ASP A 813 33.82 6.90 -3.42
CA ASP A 813 33.03 6.90 -4.65
C ASP A 813 32.58 5.46 -4.99
N PRO A 814 31.30 5.13 -4.88
CA PRO A 814 30.83 3.78 -5.15
C PRO A 814 30.79 3.44 -6.66
N VAL A 815 30.89 4.42 -7.55
CA VAL A 815 30.96 4.20 -9.02
C VAL A 815 32.35 3.76 -9.42
N SER A 816 33.38 4.56 -9.08
CA SER A 816 34.79 4.25 -9.42
C SER A 816 35.42 3.27 -8.44
N ASN A 817 34.83 3.03 -7.28
CA ASN A 817 35.39 2.27 -6.15
C ASN A 817 36.69 2.93 -5.59
N GLU A 818 36.75 4.25 -5.60
CA GLU A 818 37.90 5.02 -5.08
C GLU A 818 37.67 5.49 -3.66
N VAL A 819 38.75 5.47 -2.89
CA VAL A 819 38.80 5.95 -1.49
C VAL A 819 39.80 7.09 -1.40
N THR A 820 39.37 8.24 -0.92
CA THR A 820 40.24 9.43 -0.74
C THR A 820 40.05 10.04 0.62
N PRO A 821 41.10 10.65 1.22
CA PRO A 821 40.91 11.48 2.42
C PRO A 821 39.96 12.66 2.13
N TYR A 822 39.17 13.03 3.11
CA TYR A 822 38.30 14.19 3.04
C TYR A 822 38.62 15.19 4.15
N ASP A 823 38.90 16.41 3.77
CA ASP A 823 39.35 17.49 4.64
C ASP A 823 38.24 18.46 5.08
N ASN A 824 37.01 18.06 4.95
CA ASN A 824 35.81 18.90 5.15
C ASN A 824 35.71 20.08 4.16
N GLY A 825 36.37 19.97 3.03
CA GLY A 825 36.35 20.98 1.98
C GLY A 825 35.16 20.83 1.02
N THR A 826 35.40 21.31 -0.18
CA THR A 826 34.39 21.29 -1.24
C THR A 826 34.22 19.89 -1.83
N VAL A 827 32.99 19.47 -2.04
CA VAL A 827 32.57 18.27 -2.76
C VAL A 827 32.06 18.67 -4.14
N THR A 828 32.47 17.93 -5.16
CA THR A 828 31.93 18.07 -6.52
C THR A 828 31.26 16.77 -6.93
N LEU A 829 29.97 16.84 -7.21
CA LEU A 829 29.16 15.72 -7.73
C LEU A 829 28.83 15.97 -9.20
N PRO A 830 29.20 15.08 -10.13
CA PRO A 830 28.77 15.19 -11.52
C PRO A 830 27.24 15.03 -11.64
N PRO A 831 26.66 15.24 -12.83
CA PRO A 831 25.24 14.96 -13.05
C PRO A 831 24.86 13.55 -12.55
N TYR A 832 23.85 13.46 -11.69
CA TYR A 832 23.38 12.23 -11.06
C TYR A 832 24.47 11.42 -10.35
N GLY A 833 25.54 12.09 -9.92
CA GLY A 833 26.64 11.48 -9.18
C GLY A 833 26.29 11.22 -7.72
N SER A 834 26.96 10.25 -7.12
CA SER A 834 26.77 9.88 -5.72
C SER A 834 28.11 9.62 -5.03
N LEU A 835 28.15 9.83 -3.71
CA LEU A 835 29.36 9.75 -2.90
C LEU A 835 29.00 9.36 -1.46
N PHE A 836 29.89 8.63 -0.79
CA PHE A 836 29.84 8.46 0.65
C PHE A 836 30.90 9.34 1.34
N ILE A 837 30.52 9.98 2.44
CA ILE A 837 31.44 10.62 3.37
C ILE A 837 31.32 9.91 4.70
N VAL A 838 32.45 9.42 5.21
CA VAL A 838 32.51 8.66 6.46
C VAL A 838 33.41 9.37 7.44
N TYR A 839 32.86 9.74 8.58
CA TYR A 839 33.54 10.29 9.73
C TYR A 839 33.86 9.18 10.73
N GLY A 840 35.03 9.27 11.37
CA GLY A 840 35.50 8.26 12.32
C GLY A 840 36.22 7.10 11.64
N SER A 841 35.96 5.88 12.05
CA SER A 841 36.64 4.69 11.52
C SER A 841 36.29 4.39 10.07
N SER A 842 37.26 4.38 9.19
CA SER A 842 37.11 3.99 7.77
C SER A 842 37.16 2.47 7.53
N LYS A 843 37.18 1.64 8.58
CA LYS A 843 37.20 0.17 8.44
C LYS A 843 36.06 -0.38 7.61
N CYS A 844 34.88 0.22 7.70
CA CYS A 844 33.72 -0.13 6.90
C CYS A 844 34.00 0.01 5.39
N ILE A 845 34.63 1.12 4.96
CA ILE A 845 35.01 1.35 3.56
C ILE A 845 36.09 0.37 3.13
N HIS A 846 37.11 0.17 3.96
CA HIS A 846 38.21 -0.77 3.62
C HIS A 846 37.68 -2.21 3.50
N GLY A 847 36.65 -2.60 4.24
CA GLY A 847 35.97 -3.89 4.06
C GLY A 847 35.34 -4.03 2.68
N VAL A 848 34.60 -3.00 2.23
CA VAL A 848 33.96 -2.94 0.90
C VAL A 848 35.04 -2.91 -0.20
N TYR A 849 36.00 -2.02 -0.08
CA TYR A 849 37.10 -1.85 -1.04
C TYR A 849 37.89 -3.14 -1.26
N ASN A 850 38.33 -3.82 -0.19
CA ASN A 850 39.16 -5.04 -0.28
C ASN A 850 38.42 -6.24 -0.90
N LEU A 851 37.09 -6.35 -0.72
CA LEU A 851 36.30 -7.40 -1.35
C LEU A 851 36.30 -7.30 -2.87
N TYR A 852 36.34 -6.09 -3.42
CA TYR A 852 36.31 -5.84 -4.85
C TYR A 852 37.71 -5.73 -5.47
N SER A 853 38.70 -5.14 -4.77
CA SER A 853 40.08 -5.01 -5.24
C SER A 853 40.77 -6.37 -5.46
N ARG A 854 40.49 -7.37 -4.64
CA ARG A 854 41.01 -8.73 -4.78
C ARG A 854 40.51 -9.46 -6.03
N ARG A 855 39.32 -9.06 -6.57
CA ARG A 855 38.79 -9.65 -7.82
C ARG A 855 39.40 -9.05 -9.09
N ILE A 856 39.85 -7.80 -9.05
CA ILE A 856 40.42 -7.09 -10.20
C ILE A 856 41.86 -7.56 -10.48
N GLN A 857 42.62 -8.07 -9.50
CA GLN A 857 43.99 -8.56 -9.68
C GLN A 857 44.11 -9.88 -10.45
N ILE A 858 43.01 -10.54 -10.84
CA ILE A 858 43.02 -11.83 -11.57
C ILE A 858 42.73 -11.67 -13.07
N ALA A 859 42.37 -10.48 -13.55
CA ALA A 859 42.15 -10.23 -14.96
C ALA A 859 43.32 -9.42 -15.53
N ASN A 860 44.15 -10.07 -16.37
CA ASN A 860 45.17 -9.38 -17.16
C ASN A 860 44.51 -8.29 -18.00
N PRO A 861 45.06 -7.06 -18.07
CA PRO A 861 44.50 -6.03 -18.91
C PRO A 861 44.62 -6.43 -20.39
N ILE A 862 43.47 -6.56 -21.05
CA ILE A 862 43.44 -6.67 -22.51
C ILE A 862 43.78 -5.28 -23.05
N PRO A 863 44.84 -5.12 -23.88
CA PRO A 863 45.21 -3.81 -24.41
C PRO A 863 44.10 -3.31 -25.35
N PHE A 864 43.50 -2.16 -25.05
CA PHE A 864 42.61 -1.45 -25.95
C PHE A 864 43.37 -1.10 -27.25
N ARG A 865 43.02 -1.73 -28.35
CA ARG A 865 43.37 -1.21 -29.67
C ARG A 865 42.33 -0.15 -30.05
N SER A 866 42.81 1.05 -30.31
CA SER A 866 42.00 2.14 -30.82
C SER A 866 41.33 1.75 -32.15
N VAL A 867 40.03 1.73 -32.21
CA VAL A 867 39.28 1.64 -33.45
C VAL A 867 39.13 3.07 -33.99
N LYS A 868 39.76 3.37 -35.10
CA LYS A 868 39.45 4.56 -35.89
C LYS A 868 38.06 4.37 -36.51
N VAL A 869 37.12 5.23 -36.21
CA VAL A 869 35.90 5.37 -36.97
C VAL A 869 36.22 6.08 -38.27
N VAL A 870 35.92 5.46 -39.40
CA VAL A 870 35.93 6.09 -40.73
C VAL A 870 34.49 6.52 -41.02
#